data_dedf7b6ca224cb71c24e590f33fae606
#
_entry.id   dedf7b6ca224cb71c24e590f33fae606
#
_cell.length_a   1.000
_cell.length_b   1.000
_cell.length_c   1.000
_cell.angle_alpha   90.00
_cell.angle_beta   90.00
_cell.angle_gamma   90.00
#
_symmetry.space_group_name_H-M   'P 1'
#
loop_
_entity.id
_entity.type
_entity.pdbx_description
1 polymer ?
#
loop_
_entity_poly.entity_id
_entity_poly.type
_entity_poly.pdbx_seq_one_letter_code
_entity_poly.pdbx_strand_id
1 'polypeptide(L)'
;MIKYSKLFNVWLLLVSMSLISACATEDNPVDPVGPQEEVVTEFYNETVNKMIDENYEKVKANGYAELVIPASLYPKGMIKLPAADMEAMDYVIKANHTAYVNGGAVRDGVMGKELHDVDFSTDATPDELVAIVPNSHKTQAGNITIAQAEHADGIRTDMVPYQAMDIRLKGQPGVPESEYFGQTYSKNLIDDSYGRDLTINAVYYDYKTGDIIDYHGGLRDIREKIIRTPVEPNLAFTIDPQSILRAVRFAARYEFTIEENTAKAIETNLPKVEAIKPSLRRYVVMKGFCDKCAFRTYQYNVKYGVLGYLCPMLKDYIGNAEYEDYLKTVFDYVDSQKAMEASLAYCILFMPPVMKELGDKEPTLENITAAFDKLEQGSGQDKLFWLEDYRFTKKDPMFIWRNFRLMTNDETLKDAALVNSLRKEFTFKSSLVLLNAMAKLDSNLKKYADEWNKNLPASTDLDNMDADYTVKDGEVLTGISEYGLIIPDGATITLESAGTLKSIICKGDAKIILSKGSKNIIDNGENYGSAIQSMVGKTLTIDGEGTLYAIGGQEGAGIGGNGNVVINNGSIEAYGGQYGAGIGSEMFSPCGDITINGGKIKAGGGDQAAGIGSGRDGECGKIVLKSTVKEVVAIAGDECENNIGAGVDGTCGEVTIEDKTKILDE
;
A
#
# COMPACT_ATOMS: atom_id res chain seq x y z
N MET A 1 -26.20 -10.98 31.16
CA MET A 1 -25.96 -9.52 30.96
C MET A 1 -25.16 -8.99 32.15
N ILE A 2 -23.86 -9.21 32.16
CA ILE A 2 -23.03 -8.84 33.31
C ILE A 2 -21.62 -8.48 32.81
N LYS A 3 -21.20 -7.21 33.04
CA LYS A 3 -19.87 -6.83 33.49
C LYS A 3 -18.74 -6.82 32.46
N TYR A 4 -18.86 -6.02 31.43
CA TYR A 4 -17.71 -5.81 30.53
C TYR A 4 -16.93 -4.52 30.85
N SER A 5 -17.53 -3.49 31.45
CA SER A 5 -16.79 -2.34 31.99
C SER A 5 -15.93 -2.73 33.21
N LYS A 6 -16.42 -3.72 33.98
CA LYS A 6 -15.63 -4.30 35.07
C LYS A 6 -14.55 -5.25 34.60
N LEU A 7 -14.67 -5.89 33.43
CA LEU A 7 -13.63 -6.74 32.86
C LEU A 7 -12.43 -5.92 32.35
N PHE A 8 -12.67 -4.75 31.76
CA PHE A 8 -11.59 -3.87 31.37
C PHE A 8 -10.91 -3.22 32.58
N ASN A 9 -11.67 -2.76 33.56
CA ASN A 9 -11.12 -2.21 34.82
C ASN A 9 -10.53 -3.29 35.75
N VAL A 10 -11.03 -4.52 35.70
CA VAL A 10 -10.46 -5.68 36.42
C VAL A 10 -9.26 -6.24 35.68
N TRP A 11 -9.25 -6.14 34.35
CA TRP A 11 -8.10 -6.51 33.49
C TRP A 11 -6.90 -5.58 33.74
N LEU A 12 -7.10 -4.28 33.85
CA LEU A 12 -6.11 -3.30 34.31
C LEU A 12 -5.57 -3.59 35.73
N LEU A 13 -6.39 -4.15 36.63
CA LEU A 13 -6.00 -4.48 37.99
C LEU A 13 -5.38 -5.89 38.15
N LEU A 14 -5.69 -6.84 37.26
CA LEU A 14 -5.15 -8.20 37.32
C LEU A 14 -3.78 -8.34 36.67
N VAL A 15 -3.46 -7.52 35.67
CA VAL A 15 -2.11 -7.50 35.08
C VAL A 15 -1.07 -6.96 36.07
N SER A 16 -1.48 -6.05 36.98
CA SER A 16 -0.57 -5.53 38.01
C SER A 16 -0.29 -6.52 39.16
N MET A 17 -1.11 -7.57 39.32
CA MET A 17 -0.95 -8.55 40.43
C MET A 17 -0.29 -9.87 40.01
N SER A 18 -0.15 -10.17 38.71
CA SER A 18 0.42 -11.44 38.24
C SER A 18 1.93 -11.39 37.96
N LEU A 19 2.57 -10.23 38.09
CA LEU A 19 4.01 -10.05 37.84
C LEU A 19 4.93 -10.35 39.05
N ILE A 20 4.39 -10.83 40.18
CA ILE A 20 5.19 -11.08 41.41
C ILE A 20 5.42 -12.58 41.71
N SER A 21 4.90 -13.52 40.90
CA SER A 21 5.09 -14.93 41.21
C SER A 21 5.25 -15.83 40.01
N ALA A 22 6.36 -15.68 39.30
CA ALA A 22 6.88 -16.71 38.37
C ALA A 22 8.39 -16.58 38.21
N CYS A 23 9.11 -16.93 39.26
CA CYS A 23 10.49 -17.39 39.13
C CYS A 23 10.52 -18.90 39.41
N ALA A 24 11.10 -19.65 38.50
CA ALA A 24 11.39 -21.09 38.52
C ALA A 24 10.32 -22.03 37.94
N THR A 25 10.52 -22.49 36.69
CA THR A 25 10.89 -23.84 36.29
C THR A 25 11.15 -23.94 34.77
N GLU A 26 12.34 -24.28 34.46
CA GLU A 26 12.98 -25.06 33.38
C GLU A 26 12.32 -25.27 32.03
N ASP A 27 13.09 -24.80 31.01
CA ASP A 27 13.53 -25.44 29.76
C ASP A 27 12.55 -25.76 28.64
N ASN A 28 12.51 -24.83 27.66
CA ASN A 28 13.00 -25.14 26.30
C ASN A 28 13.44 -23.83 25.65
N PRO A 29 14.61 -23.75 25.06
CA PRO A 29 15.13 -22.51 24.48
C PRO A 29 14.39 -22.23 23.19
N VAL A 30 13.53 -21.22 23.21
CA VAL A 30 13.30 -20.43 22.02
C VAL A 30 14.59 -19.65 21.84
N ASP A 31 15.33 -19.92 20.76
CA ASP A 31 16.52 -19.17 20.43
C ASP A 31 16.20 -17.68 20.54
N PRO A 32 16.94 -16.93 21.35
CA PRO A 32 16.85 -15.49 21.31
C PRO A 32 17.21 -15.09 19.89
N VAL A 33 16.39 -14.25 19.26
CA VAL A 33 16.82 -13.50 18.07
C VAL A 33 18.08 -12.78 18.53
N GLY A 34 19.23 -13.36 18.20
CA GLY A 34 20.53 -12.80 18.49
C GLY A 34 20.60 -11.41 17.88
N PRO A 35 21.48 -10.55 18.36
CA PRO A 35 21.73 -9.29 17.69
C PRO A 35 21.94 -9.62 16.21
N GLN A 36 21.14 -9.01 15.34
CA GLN A 36 21.32 -9.16 13.90
C GLN A 36 22.79 -8.84 13.66
N GLU A 37 23.58 -9.85 13.29
CA GLU A 37 24.95 -9.63 12.84
C GLU A 37 24.88 -8.47 11.85
N GLU A 38 25.68 -7.44 12.07
CA GLU A 38 25.89 -6.39 11.09
C GLU A 38 26.28 -7.09 9.79
N VAL A 39 25.33 -7.23 8.87
CA VAL A 39 25.64 -7.57 7.49
C VAL A 39 26.36 -6.33 6.96
N VAL A 40 27.66 -6.25 7.27
CA VAL A 40 28.57 -5.37 6.54
C VAL A 40 28.54 -5.92 5.13
N THR A 41 27.72 -5.31 4.30
CA THR A 41 27.64 -5.72 2.91
C THR A 41 29.05 -5.57 2.34
N GLU A 42 29.51 -6.52 1.53
CA GLU A 42 30.81 -6.45 0.85
C GLU A 42 30.98 -5.15 0.03
N PHE A 43 29.89 -4.37 -0.10
CA PHE A 43 29.90 -3.04 -0.69
C PHE A 43 30.75 -2.05 0.11
N TYR A 44 30.60 -1.98 1.43
CA TYR A 44 31.31 -1.02 2.30
C TYR A 44 32.72 -1.49 2.66
N ASN A 45 33.53 -1.88 1.66
CA ASN A 45 34.93 -2.19 1.83
C ASN A 45 35.78 -0.92 2.11
N GLU A 46 37.05 -1.09 2.47
CA GLU A 46 37.94 -0.01 2.88
C GLU A 46 38.07 1.09 1.82
N THR A 47 38.19 0.72 0.54
CA THR A 47 38.33 1.67 -0.57
C THR A 47 37.04 2.48 -0.76
N VAL A 48 35.90 1.80 -0.80
CA VAL A 48 34.59 2.46 -0.96
C VAL A 48 34.30 3.37 0.22
N ASN A 49 34.55 2.92 1.45
CA ASN A 49 34.38 3.75 2.67
C ASN A 49 35.22 5.01 2.62
N LYS A 50 36.48 4.92 2.21
CA LYS A 50 37.35 6.08 2.06
C LYS A 50 36.80 7.07 1.04
N MET A 51 36.34 6.61 -0.11
CA MET A 51 35.72 7.45 -1.15
C MET A 51 34.47 8.17 -0.63
N ILE A 52 33.60 7.43 0.10
CA ILE A 52 32.40 7.97 0.71
C ILE A 52 32.74 9.09 1.72
N ASP A 53 33.72 8.84 2.59
CA ASP A 53 34.10 9.79 3.64
C ASP A 53 34.75 11.06 3.07
N GLU A 54 35.66 10.91 2.09
CA GLU A 54 36.28 12.04 1.38
C GLU A 54 35.24 12.88 0.61
N ASN A 55 34.27 12.22 -0.02
CA ASN A 55 33.19 12.93 -0.73
C ASN A 55 32.28 13.67 0.26
N TYR A 56 31.94 13.05 1.38
CA TYR A 56 31.05 13.64 2.38
C TYR A 56 31.63 14.96 2.97
N GLU A 57 32.96 15.07 3.10
CA GLU A 57 33.59 16.34 3.49
C GLU A 57 33.30 17.45 2.45
N LYS A 58 33.27 17.10 1.17
CA LYS A 58 32.91 18.05 0.10
C LYS A 58 31.40 18.39 0.15
N VAL A 59 30.54 17.38 0.38
CA VAL A 59 29.10 17.62 0.57
C VAL A 59 28.84 18.59 1.71
N LYS A 60 29.51 18.40 2.86
CA LYS A 60 29.39 19.34 3.99
C LYS A 60 29.84 20.76 3.64
N ALA A 61 30.87 20.89 2.84
CA ALA A 61 31.42 22.20 2.48
C ALA A 61 30.57 22.93 1.43
N ASN A 62 30.00 22.22 0.48
CA ASN A 62 29.38 22.77 -0.73
C ASN A 62 27.86 22.54 -0.80
N GLY A 63 27.29 21.69 0.06
CA GLY A 63 25.89 21.23 0.00
C GLY A 63 25.68 20.01 -0.89
N TYR A 64 26.56 19.78 -1.86
CA TYR A 64 26.58 18.58 -2.70
C TYR A 64 27.99 18.31 -3.23
N ALA A 65 28.23 17.06 -3.63
CA ALA A 65 29.43 16.68 -4.37
C ALA A 65 29.18 15.35 -5.08
N GLU A 66 29.54 15.27 -6.35
CA GLU A 66 29.43 14.03 -7.10
C GLU A 66 30.42 12.98 -6.56
N LEU A 67 29.88 11.82 -6.21
CA LEU A 67 30.63 10.61 -5.91
C LEU A 67 30.24 9.55 -6.94
N VAL A 68 31.22 8.96 -7.61
CA VAL A 68 31.03 7.81 -8.48
C VAL A 68 31.81 6.65 -7.88
N ILE A 69 31.12 5.57 -7.51
CA ILE A 69 31.73 4.30 -7.09
C ILE A 69 31.73 3.36 -8.30
N PRO A 70 32.91 3.09 -8.88
CA PRO A 70 33.01 2.20 -10.04
C PRO A 70 32.55 0.78 -9.75
N ALA A 71 31.89 0.13 -10.70
CA ALA A 71 31.43 -1.26 -10.61
C ALA A 71 32.51 -2.27 -10.24
N SER A 72 33.79 -1.94 -10.50
CA SER A 72 34.92 -2.80 -10.16
C SER A 72 35.27 -2.85 -8.66
N LEU A 73 34.68 -1.95 -7.85
CA LEU A 73 35.00 -1.81 -6.43
C LEU A 73 34.02 -2.55 -5.50
N TYR A 74 32.98 -3.16 -6.03
CA TYR A 74 31.99 -3.88 -5.22
C TYR A 74 31.52 -5.19 -5.90
N PRO A 75 30.86 -6.13 -5.17
CA PRO A 75 30.49 -7.41 -5.73
C PRO A 75 29.56 -7.33 -6.92
N LYS A 76 29.91 -8.02 -7.99
CA LYS A 76 29.09 -8.10 -9.19
C LYS A 76 27.75 -8.77 -8.90
N GLY A 77 26.65 -8.16 -9.35
CA GLY A 77 25.29 -8.69 -9.14
C GLY A 77 24.72 -8.38 -7.76
N MET A 78 25.28 -7.41 -7.04
CA MET A 78 24.72 -6.91 -5.79
C MET A 78 23.33 -6.26 -6.01
N ILE A 79 23.18 -5.51 -7.08
CA ILE A 79 21.88 -5.00 -7.53
C ILE A 79 21.36 -5.98 -8.59
N LYS A 80 20.39 -6.81 -8.20
CA LYS A 80 19.81 -7.86 -9.06
C LYS A 80 18.55 -7.32 -9.71
N LEU A 81 18.66 -6.81 -10.92
CA LEU A 81 17.55 -6.26 -11.65
C LEU A 81 16.70 -7.36 -12.31
N PRO A 82 15.37 -7.26 -12.28
CA PRO A 82 14.50 -8.15 -13.03
C PRO A 82 14.75 -8.06 -14.53
N ALA A 83 14.56 -9.16 -15.25
CA ALA A 83 14.82 -9.21 -16.69
C ALA A 83 13.96 -8.25 -17.50
N ALA A 84 12.72 -8.04 -17.08
CA ALA A 84 11.77 -7.12 -17.69
C ALA A 84 12.26 -5.67 -17.62
N ASP A 85 12.71 -5.21 -16.44
CA ASP A 85 13.24 -3.87 -16.26
C ASP A 85 14.53 -3.65 -17.07
N MET A 86 15.39 -4.67 -17.11
CA MET A 86 16.60 -4.63 -17.94
C MET A 86 16.26 -4.50 -19.42
N GLU A 87 15.22 -5.15 -19.92
CA GLU A 87 14.79 -5.04 -21.30
C GLU A 87 14.34 -3.61 -21.63
N ALA A 88 13.53 -2.99 -20.78
CA ALA A 88 13.09 -1.60 -20.95
C ALA A 88 14.29 -0.64 -20.96
N MET A 89 15.21 -0.77 -20.00
CA MET A 89 16.43 0.03 -19.94
C MET A 89 17.33 -0.16 -21.17
N ASP A 90 17.42 -1.37 -21.71
CA ASP A 90 18.17 -1.67 -22.93
C ASP A 90 17.65 -0.89 -24.15
N TYR A 91 16.31 -0.77 -24.31
CA TYR A 91 15.73 0.06 -25.37
C TYR A 91 16.13 1.52 -25.21
N VAL A 92 16.03 2.05 -23.99
CA VAL A 92 16.37 3.44 -23.67
C VAL A 92 17.85 3.74 -23.94
N ILE A 93 18.76 2.85 -23.52
CA ILE A 93 20.20 2.99 -23.76
C ILE A 93 20.54 2.89 -25.26
N LYS A 94 19.89 1.98 -26.01
CA LYS A 94 20.08 1.84 -27.46
C LYS A 94 19.63 3.08 -28.22
N ALA A 95 18.67 3.83 -27.70
CA ALA A 95 18.23 5.11 -28.26
C ALA A 95 19.13 6.31 -27.86
N ASN A 96 20.26 6.07 -27.21
CA ASN A 96 21.22 7.05 -26.70
C ASN A 96 20.70 7.92 -25.54
N HIS A 97 19.73 7.42 -24.77
CA HIS A 97 19.34 8.00 -23.51
C HIS A 97 20.02 7.30 -22.33
N THR A 98 19.92 7.90 -21.17
CA THR A 98 20.44 7.35 -19.91
C THR A 98 19.38 6.51 -19.21
N ALA A 99 19.82 5.53 -18.40
CA ALA A 99 18.94 4.75 -17.53
C ALA A 99 19.63 4.53 -16.17
N TYR A 100 19.09 5.14 -15.13
CA TYR A 100 19.62 5.07 -13.77
C TYR A 100 18.55 4.48 -12.85
N VAL A 101 18.80 3.28 -12.33
CA VAL A 101 18.01 2.73 -11.23
C VAL A 101 18.21 3.61 -10.00
N ASN A 102 17.18 3.87 -9.24
CA ASN A 102 17.23 4.82 -8.12
C ASN A 102 16.40 4.37 -6.90
N GLY A 103 16.42 5.18 -5.85
CA GLY A 103 15.55 5.06 -4.71
C GLY A 103 15.73 3.77 -3.92
N GLY A 104 14.61 3.08 -3.72
CA GLY A 104 14.54 1.87 -2.90
C GLY A 104 15.45 0.74 -3.36
N ALA A 105 15.48 0.49 -4.65
CA ALA A 105 16.26 -0.60 -5.23
C ALA A 105 17.77 -0.45 -4.96
N VAL A 106 18.33 0.75 -5.17
CA VAL A 106 19.77 0.98 -4.92
C VAL A 106 20.07 0.93 -3.42
N ARG A 107 19.27 1.61 -2.58
CA ARG A 107 19.40 1.56 -1.12
C ARG A 107 19.37 0.13 -0.59
N ASP A 108 18.35 -0.64 -0.97
CA ASP A 108 18.17 -1.99 -0.47
C ASP A 108 19.27 -2.93 -1.01
N GLY A 109 19.70 -2.74 -2.28
CA GLY A 109 20.81 -3.46 -2.86
C GLY A 109 22.14 -3.25 -2.10
N VAL A 110 22.51 -2.00 -1.78
CA VAL A 110 23.73 -1.71 -1.00
C VAL A 110 23.63 -2.17 0.46
N MET A 111 22.42 -2.35 0.97
CA MET A 111 22.14 -2.95 2.28
C MET A 111 22.11 -4.48 2.24
N GLY A 112 22.29 -5.11 1.07
CA GLY A 112 22.20 -6.57 0.91
C GLY A 112 20.79 -7.13 1.07
N LYS A 113 19.77 -6.31 0.91
CA LYS A 113 18.35 -6.71 0.97
C LYS A 113 17.83 -7.10 -0.41
N GLU A 114 16.75 -7.85 -0.43
CA GLU A 114 16.03 -8.17 -1.65
C GLU A 114 15.38 -6.92 -2.23
N LEU A 115 15.39 -6.82 -3.57
CA LEU A 115 14.77 -5.71 -4.30
C LEU A 115 13.31 -6.05 -4.58
N HIS A 116 12.41 -5.11 -4.33
CA HIS A 116 10.97 -5.33 -4.55
C HIS A 116 10.44 -4.57 -5.77
N ASP A 117 10.76 -3.28 -5.86
CA ASP A 117 10.31 -2.41 -6.95
C ASP A 117 11.54 -1.76 -7.59
N VAL A 118 11.64 -1.83 -8.91
CA VAL A 118 12.76 -1.28 -9.67
C VAL A 118 12.26 -0.21 -10.61
N ASP A 119 12.38 1.04 -10.17
CA ASP A 119 12.15 2.20 -11.01
C ASP A 119 13.46 2.71 -11.58
N PHE A 120 13.43 3.27 -12.77
CA PHE A 120 14.61 3.96 -13.29
C PHE A 120 14.30 5.36 -13.81
N SER A 121 15.25 6.26 -13.63
CA SER A 121 15.22 7.62 -14.17
C SER A 121 16.02 7.76 -15.44
N THR A 122 15.55 8.64 -16.34
CA THR A 122 16.14 8.85 -17.67
C THR A 122 16.06 10.32 -18.07
N ASP A 123 16.93 10.72 -19.02
CA ASP A 123 16.85 12.02 -19.68
C ASP A 123 15.81 12.07 -20.81
N ALA A 124 15.20 10.93 -21.17
CA ALA A 124 14.13 10.87 -22.15
C ALA A 124 12.81 11.44 -21.61
N THR A 125 12.05 12.14 -22.43
CA THR A 125 10.69 12.59 -22.12
C THR A 125 9.69 11.44 -22.20
N PRO A 126 8.49 11.56 -21.61
CA PRO A 126 7.47 10.50 -21.73
C PRO A 126 7.10 10.17 -23.18
N ASP A 127 7.06 11.17 -24.08
CA ASP A 127 6.76 10.96 -25.50
C ASP A 127 7.88 10.20 -26.21
N GLU A 128 9.14 10.51 -25.89
CA GLU A 128 10.29 9.78 -26.42
C GLU A 128 10.29 8.33 -25.92
N LEU A 129 10.00 8.11 -24.63
CA LEU A 129 9.97 6.77 -24.03
C LEU A 129 8.91 5.86 -24.66
N VAL A 130 7.70 6.38 -24.87
CA VAL A 130 6.63 5.61 -25.55
C VAL A 130 6.98 5.30 -26.99
N ALA A 131 7.75 6.14 -27.66
CA ALA A 131 8.24 5.87 -29.01
C ALA A 131 9.40 4.86 -29.06
N ILE A 132 10.19 4.74 -27.98
CA ILE A 132 11.40 3.91 -27.89
C ILE A 132 11.08 2.51 -27.38
N VAL A 133 10.28 2.39 -26.30
CA VAL A 133 10.05 1.14 -25.59
C VAL A 133 8.74 0.50 -26.07
N PRO A 134 8.77 -0.72 -26.61
CA PRO A 134 7.56 -1.41 -27.05
C PRO A 134 6.58 -1.65 -25.88
N ASN A 135 5.29 -1.66 -26.21
CA ASN A 135 4.20 -1.88 -25.24
C ASN A 135 4.24 -0.93 -24.06
N SER A 136 4.65 0.31 -24.30
CA SER A 136 4.65 1.35 -23.28
C SER A 136 3.59 2.41 -23.56
N HIS A 137 3.15 3.06 -22.50
CA HIS A 137 2.17 4.14 -22.54
C HIS A 137 2.55 5.22 -21.54
N LYS A 138 1.92 6.39 -21.66
CA LYS A 138 2.09 7.45 -20.65
C LYS A 138 1.15 7.22 -19.49
N THR A 139 1.62 7.52 -18.29
CA THR A 139 0.85 7.42 -17.05
C THR A 139 1.22 8.57 -16.10
N GLN A 140 0.46 8.80 -15.04
CA GLN A 140 0.72 9.86 -14.08
C GLN A 140 1.33 9.30 -12.79
N ALA A 141 2.44 9.85 -12.36
CA ALA A 141 3.04 9.58 -11.08
C ALA A 141 2.95 10.85 -10.20
N GLY A 142 1.91 10.94 -9.40
CA GLY A 142 1.62 12.17 -8.67
C GLY A 142 1.30 13.34 -9.59
N ASN A 143 2.20 14.34 -9.64
CA ASN A 143 2.02 15.54 -10.46
C ASN A 143 2.82 15.52 -11.76
N ILE A 144 3.47 14.41 -12.09
CA ILE A 144 4.27 14.28 -13.32
C ILE A 144 3.76 13.16 -14.21
N THR A 145 3.90 13.33 -15.52
CA THR A 145 3.67 12.26 -16.47
C THR A 145 4.95 11.44 -16.59
N ILE A 146 4.84 10.12 -16.51
CA ILE A 146 5.92 9.17 -16.75
C ILE A 146 5.56 8.28 -17.94
N ALA A 147 6.43 7.39 -18.34
CA ALA A 147 6.08 6.28 -19.21
C ALA A 147 6.18 4.96 -18.44
N GLN A 148 5.29 4.03 -18.75
CA GLN A 148 5.26 2.71 -18.17
C GLN A 148 5.29 1.67 -19.27
N ALA A 149 6.21 0.71 -19.18
CA ALA A 149 6.27 -0.44 -20.07
C ALA A 149 5.54 -1.63 -19.47
N GLU A 150 4.73 -2.30 -20.26
CA GLU A 150 4.05 -3.54 -19.85
C GLU A 150 4.73 -4.73 -20.51
N HIS A 151 5.23 -5.66 -19.69
CA HIS A 151 5.94 -6.84 -20.16
C HIS A 151 5.02 -8.05 -20.32
N ALA A 152 5.44 -9.03 -21.14
CA ALA A 152 4.64 -10.23 -21.42
C ALA A 152 4.30 -11.07 -20.18
N ASP A 153 5.08 -10.92 -19.12
CA ASP A 153 4.83 -11.55 -17.80
C ASP A 153 3.90 -10.72 -16.92
N GLY A 154 3.41 -9.55 -17.39
CA GLY A 154 2.53 -8.62 -16.68
C GLY A 154 3.25 -7.76 -15.65
N ILE A 155 4.57 -7.86 -15.56
CA ILE A 155 5.39 -6.91 -14.80
C ILE A 155 5.34 -5.56 -15.53
N ARG A 156 5.34 -4.49 -14.76
CA ARG A 156 5.39 -3.13 -15.26
C ARG A 156 6.68 -2.47 -14.81
N THR A 157 7.30 -1.72 -15.71
CA THR A 157 8.50 -0.94 -15.42
C THR A 157 8.17 0.53 -15.55
N ASP A 158 8.33 1.28 -14.48
CA ASP A 158 8.18 2.72 -14.48
C ASP A 158 9.44 3.41 -14.98
N MET A 159 9.27 4.17 -16.05
CA MET A 159 10.33 4.94 -16.71
C MET A 159 10.10 6.42 -16.40
N VAL A 160 10.88 6.94 -15.46
CA VAL A 160 10.67 8.27 -14.89
C VAL A 160 11.62 9.28 -15.54
N PRO A 161 11.11 10.29 -16.26
CA PRO A 161 11.98 11.38 -16.74
C PRO A 161 12.62 12.11 -15.55
N TYR A 162 13.88 12.59 -15.71
CA TYR A 162 14.51 13.41 -14.68
C TYR A 162 13.62 14.59 -14.31
N GLN A 163 13.36 14.75 -13.05
CA GLN A 163 12.59 15.88 -12.55
C GLN A 163 13.48 17.13 -12.46
N ALA A 164 12.91 18.27 -12.82
CA ALA A 164 13.58 19.54 -12.63
C ALA A 164 13.53 19.97 -11.17
N MET A 165 14.52 20.74 -10.75
CA MET A 165 14.52 21.34 -9.40
C MET A 165 13.37 22.33 -9.22
N ASP A 166 12.71 22.26 -8.05
CA ASP A 166 11.69 23.25 -7.68
C ASP A 166 12.28 24.68 -7.71
N ILE A 167 11.50 25.63 -8.23
CA ILE A 167 11.95 27.04 -8.36
C ILE A 167 12.37 27.66 -7.03
N ARG A 168 11.85 27.18 -5.90
CA ARG A 168 12.20 27.64 -4.55
C ARG A 168 13.62 27.27 -4.14
N LEU A 169 14.25 26.31 -4.82
CA LEU A 169 15.64 25.92 -4.61
C LEU A 169 16.63 26.89 -5.29
N LYS A 170 16.19 27.67 -6.26
CA LYS A 170 17.07 28.56 -7.02
C LYS A 170 17.77 29.58 -6.11
N GLY A 171 19.09 29.60 -6.18
CA GLY A 171 19.93 30.50 -5.39
C GLY A 171 20.06 30.13 -3.90
N GLN A 172 19.55 28.96 -3.48
CA GLN A 172 19.75 28.46 -2.12
C GLN A 172 21.20 27.97 -1.93
N PRO A 173 21.77 28.13 -0.74
CA PRO A 173 23.08 27.59 -0.42
C PRO A 173 23.12 26.07 -0.66
N GLY A 174 24.15 25.59 -1.34
CA GLY A 174 24.32 24.17 -1.59
C GLY A 174 23.48 23.61 -2.74
N VAL A 175 22.84 24.45 -3.52
CA VAL A 175 22.08 24.06 -4.71
C VAL A 175 22.81 24.58 -5.96
N PRO A 176 23.13 23.72 -6.96
CA PRO A 176 23.79 24.13 -8.20
C PRO A 176 22.85 24.98 -9.07
N GLU A 177 23.43 25.74 -9.99
CA GLU A 177 22.65 26.40 -11.05
C GLU A 177 22.12 25.36 -12.03
N SER A 178 20.88 25.55 -12.46
CA SER A 178 20.25 24.75 -13.51
C SER A 178 19.41 25.63 -14.42
N GLU A 179 19.37 25.32 -15.70
CA GLU A 179 18.47 25.98 -16.65
C GLU A 179 17.02 25.45 -16.58
N TYR A 180 16.80 24.34 -15.85
CA TYR A 180 15.51 23.67 -15.75
C TYR A 180 14.68 24.05 -14.51
N PHE A 181 15.16 24.96 -13.66
CA PHE A 181 14.41 25.38 -12.46
C PHE A 181 12.94 25.70 -12.74
N GLY A 182 12.05 25.03 -12.04
CA GLY A 182 10.60 25.25 -12.14
C GLY A 182 9.95 24.68 -13.42
N GLN A 183 10.70 23.94 -14.22
CA GLN A 183 10.14 23.13 -15.30
C GLN A 183 9.65 21.79 -14.73
N THR A 184 8.95 20.98 -15.54
CA THR A 184 8.52 19.65 -15.14
C THR A 184 9.70 18.66 -15.19
N TYR A 185 10.48 18.70 -16.26
CA TYR A 185 11.57 17.76 -16.51
C TYR A 185 12.91 18.46 -16.65
N SER A 186 13.98 17.72 -16.39
CA SER A 186 15.37 18.10 -16.60
C SER A 186 16.07 17.13 -17.56
N LYS A 187 17.26 17.51 -18.01
CA LYS A 187 18.19 16.62 -18.72
C LYS A 187 19.40 16.26 -17.85
N ASN A 188 19.42 16.73 -16.61
CA ASN A 188 20.55 16.57 -15.69
C ASN A 188 20.16 15.65 -14.54
N LEU A 189 20.89 14.57 -14.31
CA LEU A 189 20.68 13.65 -13.20
C LEU A 189 20.75 14.32 -11.83
N ILE A 190 21.64 15.32 -11.70
CA ILE A 190 21.76 16.07 -10.44
C ILE A 190 20.47 16.82 -10.09
N ASP A 191 19.73 17.35 -11.08
CA ASP A 191 18.47 18.05 -10.82
C ASP A 191 17.43 17.08 -10.22
N ASP A 192 17.35 15.86 -10.77
CA ASP A 192 16.47 14.80 -10.27
C ASP A 192 16.79 14.43 -8.82
N SER A 193 18.07 14.44 -8.45
CA SER A 193 18.51 14.11 -7.09
C SER A 193 18.01 15.09 -6.01
N TYR A 194 17.77 16.34 -6.38
CA TYR A 194 17.20 17.37 -5.50
C TYR A 194 15.68 17.23 -5.32
N GLY A 195 15.00 16.51 -6.21
CA GLY A 195 13.58 16.17 -6.10
C GLY A 195 13.29 14.98 -5.18
N ARG A 196 14.34 14.28 -4.69
CA ARG A 196 14.17 13.12 -3.81
C ARG A 196 13.86 13.55 -2.36
N ASP A 197 13.07 12.70 -1.69
CA ASP A 197 12.61 12.93 -0.32
C ASP A 197 13.74 12.86 0.71
N LEU A 198 14.63 11.88 0.58
CA LEU A 198 15.69 11.55 1.52
C LEU A 198 17.00 11.24 0.79
N THR A 199 18.13 11.54 1.44
CA THR A 199 19.47 11.24 0.89
C THR A 199 19.65 9.76 0.56
N ILE A 200 19.11 8.86 1.41
CA ILE A 200 19.18 7.41 1.22
C ILE A 200 18.39 6.92 -0.01
N ASN A 201 17.49 7.73 -0.54
CA ASN A 201 16.71 7.46 -1.75
C ASN A 201 17.23 8.27 -2.96
N ALA A 202 18.25 9.10 -2.78
CA ALA A 202 18.89 9.92 -3.81
C ALA A 202 20.23 9.33 -4.30
N VAL A 203 20.32 8.01 -4.27
CA VAL A 203 21.46 7.24 -4.78
C VAL A 203 21.04 6.53 -6.05
N TYR A 204 21.92 6.53 -7.06
CA TYR A 204 21.63 6.02 -8.40
C TYR A 204 22.60 4.91 -8.80
N TYR A 205 22.11 3.96 -9.57
CA TYR A 205 22.91 2.92 -10.20
C TYR A 205 22.80 3.09 -11.72
N ASP A 206 23.93 3.37 -12.36
CA ASP A 206 24.03 3.46 -13.81
C ASP A 206 23.93 2.06 -14.42
N TYR A 207 22.80 1.77 -15.07
CA TYR A 207 22.58 0.47 -15.69
C TYR A 207 23.63 0.12 -16.76
N LYS A 208 24.15 1.12 -17.47
CA LYS A 208 25.10 0.92 -18.56
C LYS A 208 26.50 0.55 -18.07
N THR A 209 26.99 1.22 -17.03
CA THR A 209 28.37 1.06 -16.53
C THR A 209 28.42 0.19 -15.28
N GLY A 210 27.32 0.10 -14.54
CA GLY A 210 27.26 -0.49 -13.23
C GLY A 210 27.82 0.39 -12.12
N ASP A 211 28.10 1.67 -12.40
CA ASP A 211 28.61 2.59 -11.38
C ASP A 211 27.48 3.07 -10.45
N ILE A 212 27.82 3.34 -9.19
CA ILE A 212 26.86 3.95 -8.24
C ILE A 212 27.21 5.42 -8.06
N ILE A 213 26.19 6.29 -8.16
CA ILE A 213 26.33 7.74 -8.13
C ILE A 213 25.57 8.30 -6.93
N ASP A 214 26.22 9.17 -6.16
CA ASP A 214 25.65 9.85 -5.00
C ASP A 214 26.08 11.32 -4.99
N TYR A 215 25.12 12.23 -4.89
CA TYR A 215 25.38 13.68 -4.82
C TYR A 215 25.26 14.25 -3.42
N HIS A 216 24.56 13.58 -2.51
CA HIS A 216 24.11 14.13 -1.22
C HIS A 216 24.67 13.39 0.01
N GLY A 217 25.54 12.39 -0.19
CA GLY A 217 26.07 11.58 0.91
C GLY A 217 25.10 10.49 1.39
N GLY A 218 24.17 10.08 0.53
CA GLY A 218 23.20 9.02 0.82
C GLY A 218 23.83 7.67 1.14
N LEU A 219 24.92 7.31 0.47
CA LEU A 219 25.69 6.09 0.78
C LEU A 219 26.27 6.11 2.20
N ARG A 220 26.74 7.29 2.66
CA ARG A 220 27.17 7.45 4.04
C ARG A 220 25.99 7.37 5.00
N ASP A 221 24.90 8.03 4.69
CA ASP A 221 23.71 8.03 5.54
C ASP A 221 23.12 6.61 5.69
N ILE A 222 23.16 5.78 4.64
CA ILE A 222 22.79 4.36 4.71
C ILE A 222 23.74 3.61 5.67
N ARG A 223 25.06 3.77 5.52
CA ARG A 223 26.07 3.13 6.38
C ARG A 223 25.92 3.53 7.85
N GLU A 224 25.74 4.82 8.10
CA GLU A 224 25.62 5.37 9.47
C GLU A 224 24.19 5.28 10.02
N LYS A 225 23.26 4.69 9.27
CA LYS A 225 21.85 4.54 9.66
C LYS A 225 21.18 5.90 9.97
N ILE A 226 21.32 6.87 9.08
CA ILE A 226 20.81 8.24 9.22
C ILE A 226 19.71 8.50 8.20
N ILE A 227 18.65 9.17 8.62
CA ILE A 227 17.61 9.76 7.76
C ILE A 227 17.86 11.27 7.68
N ARG A 228 18.00 11.77 6.45
CA ARG A 228 18.29 13.17 6.14
C ARG A 228 17.64 13.58 4.83
N THR A 229 17.24 14.84 4.70
CA THR A 229 16.80 15.42 3.43
C THR A 229 17.99 15.87 2.55
N PRO A 230 17.88 15.79 1.21
CA PRO A 230 18.94 16.25 0.30
C PRO A 230 19.22 17.75 0.38
N VAL A 231 18.22 18.53 0.76
CA VAL A 231 18.28 19.99 0.91
C VAL A 231 17.99 20.41 2.34
N GLU A 232 18.06 21.74 2.62
CA GLU A 232 17.70 22.28 3.93
C GLU A 232 16.32 21.78 4.36
N PRO A 233 16.17 21.14 5.54
CA PRO A 233 14.97 20.38 5.88
C PRO A 233 13.66 21.19 5.92
N ASN A 234 13.69 22.45 6.40
CA ASN A 234 12.48 23.28 6.41
C ASN A 234 12.00 23.60 4.98
N LEU A 235 12.94 23.75 4.05
CA LEU A 235 12.64 23.99 2.66
C LEU A 235 12.10 22.71 2.01
N ALA A 236 12.77 21.56 2.25
CA ALA A 236 12.30 20.26 1.78
C ALA A 236 10.83 20.00 2.19
N PHE A 237 10.51 20.17 3.47
CA PHE A 237 9.16 19.96 4.00
C PHE A 237 8.14 21.05 3.61
N THR A 238 8.62 22.19 3.08
CA THR A 238 7.76 23.20 2.45
C THR A 238 7.45 22.85 1.01
N ILE A 239 8.40 22.25 0.31
CA ILE A 239 8.24 21.78 -1.07
C ILE A 239 7.33 20.54 -1.10
N ASP A 240 7.65 19.54 -0.28
CA ASP A 240 6.89 18.29 -0.16
C ASP A 240 6.65 17.95 1.32
N PRO A 241 5.49 18.32 1.88
CA PRO A 241 5.12 17.94 3.25
C PRO A 241 5.01 16.43 3.49
N GLN A 242 4.78 15.62 2.45
CA GLN A 242 4.70 14.17 2.56
C GLN A 242 6.04 13.57 3.01
N SER A 243 7.15 14.20 2.67
CA SER A 243 8.49 13.79 3.08
C SER A 243 8.66 13.76 4.61
N ILE A 244 7.85 14.53 5.38
CA ILE A 244 7.81 14.44 6.85
C ILE A 244 7.38 13.04 7.29
N LEU A 245 6.27 12.56 6.75
CA LEU A 245 5.70 11.26 7.10
C LEU A 245 6.59 10.12 6.61
N ARG A 246 7.17 10.27 5.42
CA ARG A 246 8.11 9.30 4.83
C ARG A 246 9.40 9.20 5.63
N ALA A 247 9.96 10.33 6.12
CA ALA A 247 11.14 10.32 6.97
C ALA A 247 10.93 9.51 8.25
N VAL A 248 9.80 9.70 8.93
CA VAL A 248 9.46 8.94 10.15
C VAL A 248 9.23 7.47 9.83
N ARG A 249 8.53 7.15 8.74
CA ARG A 249 8.28 5.77 8.29
C ARG A 249 9.59 5.05 7.98
N PHE A 250 10.47 5.62 7.15
CA PHE A 250 11.74 4.98 6.80
C PHE A 250 12.68 4.86 8.01
N ALA A 251 12.68 5.84 8.91
CA ALA A 251 13.41 5.74 10.16
C ALA A 251 12.95 4.52 11.00
N ALA A 252 11.64 4.31 11.11
CA ALA A 252 11.08 3.14 11.79
C ALA A 252 11.40 1.84 11.05
N ARG A 253 11.16 1.79 9.73
CA ARG A 253 11.36 0.59 8.90
C ARG A 253 12.78 0.04 8.98
N TYR A 254 13.78 0.92 8.86
CA TYR A 254 15.20 0.54 8.83
C TYR A 254 15.90 0.66 10.17
N GLU A 255 15.19 1.14 11.20
CA GLU A 255 15.78 1.44 12.52
C GLU A 255 16.93 2.47 12.42
N PHE A 256 16.68 3.49 11.60
CA PHE A 256 17.62 4.59 11.39
C PHE A 256 17.28 5.76 12.31
N THR A 257 18.30 6.58 12.60
CA THR A 257 18.14 7.82 13.37
C THR A 257 17.87 9.01 12.43
N ILE A 258 16.84 9.80 12.71
CA ILE A 258 16.64 11.06 11.97
C ILE A 258 17.68 12.07 12.44
N GLU A 259 18.40 12.65 11.50
CA GLU A 259 19.41 13.69 11.75
C GLU A 259 18.79 14.89 12.50
N GLU A 260 19.59 15.53 13.38
CA GLU A 260 19.08 16.49 14.35
C GLU A 260 18.33 17.68 13.72
N ASN A 261 18.88 18.28 12.64
CA ASN A 261 18.22 19.42 11.98
C ASN A 261 16.95 18.95 11.25
N THR A 262 16.98 17.77 10.64
CA THR A 262 15.81 17.14 10.01
C THR A 262 14.73 16.85 11.07
N ALA A 263 15.08 16.35 12.23
CA ALA A 263 14.15 16.09 13.34
C ALA A 263 13.50 17.38 13.86
N LYS A 264 14.29 18.45 14.06
CA LYS A 264 13.77 19.77 14.45
C LYS A 264 12.84 20.37 13.40
N ALA A 265 13.19 20.18 12.12
CA ALA A 265 12.36 20.63 11.03
C ALA A 265 11.04 19.86 10.93
N ILE A 266 11.03 18.55 11.24
CA ILE A 266 9.78 17.76 11.34
C ILE A 266 8.86 18.41 12.38
N GLU A 267 9.35 18.66 13.60
CA GLU A 267 8.56 19.28 14.67
C GLU A 267 7.96 20.63 14.23
N THR A 268 8.78 21.48 13.61
CA THR A 268 8.37 22.82 13.16
C THR A 268 7.35 22.78 12.01
N ASN A 269 7.51 21.83 11.08
CA ASN A 269 6.73 21.78 9.85
C ASN A 269 5.58 20.76 9.90
N LEU A 270 5.40 20.05 11.01
CA LEU A 270 4.36 19.03 11.15
C LEU A 270 2.94 19.55 10.76
N PRO A 271 2.53 20.79 11.06
CA PRO A 271 1.25 21.32 10.60
C PRO A 271 1.05 21.35 9.08
N LYS A 272 2.13 21.33 8.30
CA LYS A 272 2.04 21.33 6.83
C LYS A 272 1.50 20.02 6.26
N VAL A 273 1.50 18.94 7.06
CA VAL A 273 0.89 17.67 6.63
C VAL A 273 -0.62 17.80 6.38
N GLU A 274 -1.26 18.85 6.89
CA GLU A 274 -2.66 19.15 6.60
C GLU A 274 -2.93 19.46 5.12
N ALA A 275 -1.93 19.95 4.40
CA ALA A 275 -2.03 20.20 2.96
C ALA A 275 -2.03 18.91 2.12
N ILE A 276 -1.60 17.78 2.70
CA ILE A 276 -1.65 16.48 2.02
C ILE A 276 -3.10 15.97 2.03
N LYS A 277 -3.57 15.39 0.93
CA LYS A 277 -4.89 14.72 0.90
C LYS A 277 -5.00 13.73 2.06
N PRO A 278 -6.11 13.72 2.82
CA PRO A 278 -6.26 12.87 4.01
C PRO A 278 -6.03 11.38 3.75
N SER A 279 -6.50 10.86 2.62
CA SER A 279 -6.26 9.48 2.18
C SER A 279 -4.76 9.16 2.07
N LEU A 280 -4.00 10.05 1.46
CA LEU A 280 -2.56 9.89 1.28
C LEU A 280 -1.79 9.99 2.62
N ARG A 281 -2.19 10.90 3.52
CA ARG A 281 -1.62 10.96 4.89
C ARG A 281 -1.80 9.64 5.62
N ARG A 282 -3.05 9.15 5.65
CA ARG A 282 -3.39 7.87 6.27
C ARG A 282 -2.59 6.75 5.65
N TYR A 283 -2.55 6.69 4.32
CA TYR A 283 -1.78 5.70 3.60
C TYR A 283 -0.33 5.63 4.05
N VAL A 284 0.42 6.74 4.00
CA VAL A 284 1.85 6.75 4.35
C VAL A 284 2.09 6.32 5.79
N VAL A 285 1.23 6.75 6.74
CA VAL A 285 1.35 6.38 8.15
C VAL A 285 1.02 4.90 8.35
N MET A 286 -0.09 4.42 7.81
CA MET A 286 -0.53 3.02 8.00
C MET A 286 0.37 2.02 7.27
N LYS A 287 0.93 2.38 6.11
CA LYS A 287 1.96 1.56 5.43
C LYS A 287 3.17 1.30 6.33
N GLY A 288 3.54 2.26 7.18
CA GLY A 288 4.61 2.06 8.17
C GLY A 288 4.28 0.95 9.17
N PHE A 289 3.02 0.82 9.59
CA PHE A 289 2.60 -0.29 10.45
C PHE A 289 2.65 -1.64 9.73
N CYS A 290 2.47 -1.66 8.41
CA CYS A 290 2.55 -2.88 7.59
C CYS A 290 3.99 -3.27 7.20
N ASP A 291 4.99 -2.47 7.53
CA ASP A 291 6.41 -2.74 7.23
C ASP A 291 7.06 -3.82 8.15
N LYS A 292 6.27 -4.70 8.79
CA LYS A 292 6.72 -5.76 9.73
C LYS A 292 7.50 -5.24 10.95
N CYS A 293 7.18 -4.04 11.37
CA CYS A 293 7.79 -3.38 12.53
C CYS A 293 6.77 -2.44 13.23
N ALA A 294 5.53 -2.91 13.39
CA ALA A 294 4.40 -2.09 13.80
C ALA A 294 4.61 -1.38 15.14
N PHE A 295 5.13 -2.06 16.16
CA PHE A 295 5.40 -1.41 17.44
C PHE A 295 6.50 -0.36 17.35
N ARG A 296 7.56 -0.60 16.60
CA ARG A 296 8.61 0.40 16.33
C ARG A 296 8.06 1.57 15.54
N THR A 297 7.18 1.31 14.56
CA THR A 297 6.47 2.39 13.84
C THR A 297 5.66 3.27 14.79
N TYR A 298 4.92 2.68 15.73
CA TYR A 298 4.25 3.43 16.78
C TYR A 298 5.24 4.31 17.57
N GLN A 299 6.33 3.73 18.07
CA GLN A 299 7.33 4.45 18.85
C GLN A 299 7.93 5.65 18.10
N TYR A 300 8.27 5.48 16.82
CA TYR A 300 8.82 6.57 16.00
C TYR A 300 7.78 7.64 15.69
N ASN A 301 6.55 7.28 15.39
CA ASN A 301 5.47 8.24 15.17
C ASN A 301 5.14 9.04 16.46
N VAL A 302 5.26 8.42 17.64
CA VAL A 302 5.15 9.13 18.93
C VAL A 302 6.35 10.04 19.16
N LYS A 303 7.57 9.52 18.99
CA LYS A 303 8.83 10.26 19.21
C LYS A 303 8.90 11.54 18.41
N TYR A 304 8.45 11.53 17.16
CA TYR A 304 8.49 12.69 16.26
C TYR A 304 7.16 13.45 16.19
N GLY A 305 6.24 13.18 17.10
CA GLY A 305 4.99 13.91 17.28
C GLY A 305 3.90 13.65 16.24
N VAL A 306 4.16 12.81 15.21
CA VAL A 306 3.24 12.58 14.10
C VAL A 306 1.92 11.99 14.59
N LEU A 307 1.98 10.91 15.40
CA LEU A 307 0.77 10.24 15.88
C LEU A 307 -0.06 11.14 16.80
N GLY A 308 0.60 11.87 17.70
CA GLY A 308 -0.09 12.82 18.59
C GLY A 308 -0.74 13.98 17.85
N TYR A 309 -0.15 14.40 16.74
CA TYR A 309 -0.70 15.46 15.89
C TYR A 309 -1.88 14.94 15.02
N LEU A 310 -1.70 13.81 14.36
CA LEU A 310 -2.72 13.25 13.47
C LEU A 310 -3.88 12.56 14.20
N CYS A 311 -3.63 12.06 15.42
CA CYS A 311 -4.59 11.30 16.22
C CYS A 311 -4.73 11.91 17.63
N PRO A 312 -5.28 13.13 17.79
CA PRO A 312 -5.40 13.79 19.11
C PRO A 312 -6.18 12.95 20.14
N MET A 313 -7.09 12.06 19.68
CA MET A 313 -7.82 11.15 20.53
C MET A 313 -6.94 10.11 21.25
N LEU A 314 -5.71 9.91 20.79
CA LEU A 314 -4.73 9.05 21.47
C LEU A 314 -3.90 9.78 22.51
N LYS A 315 -4.09 11.10 22.73
CA LYS A 315 -3.27 11.92 23.61
C LYS A 315 -3.16 11.36 25.04
N ASP A 316 -4.25 10.84 25.58
CA ASP A 316 -4.29 10.29 26.96
C ASP A 316 -3.71 8.86 27.04
N TYR A 317 -3.41 8.26 25.90
CA TYR A 317 -2.87 6.90 25.78
C TYR A 317 -1.38 6.89 25.44
N ILE A 318 -0.92 7.85 24.64
CA ILE A 318 0.50 7.99 24.28
C ILE A 318 1.33 8.23 25.55
N GLY A 319 2.36 7.40 25.75
CA GLY A 319 3.20 7.43 26.95
C GLY A 319 2.61 6.71 28.17
N ASN A 320 1.44 6.09 28.05
CA ASN A 320 0.89 5.23 29.08
C ASN A 320 1.52 3.83 28.97
N ALA A 321 2.19 3.38 30.03
CA ALA A 321 2.94 2.11 30.03
C ALA A 321 2.05 0.87 29.75
N GLU A 322 0.81 0.86 30.23
CA GLU A 322 -0.12 -0.26 30.01
C GLU A 322 -0.59 -0.30 28.55
N TYR A 323 -0.81 0.87 27.95
CA TYR A 323 -1.17 0.97 26.55
C TYR A 323 0.01 0.56 25.64
N GLU A 324 1.23 0.95 25.98
CA GLU A 324 2.42 0.57 25.23
C GLU A 324 2.72 -0.93 25.32
N ASP A 325 2.54 -1.54 26.51
CA ASP A 325 2.69 -2.98 26.68
C ASP A 325 1.63 -3.78 25.90
N TYR A 326 0.39 -3.29 25.92
CA TYR A 326 -0.68 -3.81 25.07
C TYR A 326 -0.29 -3.74 23.58
N LEU A 327 0.10 -2.55 23.10
CA LEU A 327 0.46 -2.38 21.69
C LEU A 327 1.66 -3.26 21.31
N LYS A 328 2.69 -3.29 22.15
CA LYS A 328 3.86 -4.13 21.91
C LYS A 328 3.47 -5.60 21.75
N THR A 329 2.72 -6.14 22.70
CA THR A 329 2.34 -7.55 22.70
C THR A 329 1.49 -7.90 21.47
N VAL A 330 0.52 -7.06 21.14
CA VAL A 330 -0.39 -7.33 20.02
C VAL A 330 0.30 -7.14 18.68
N PHE A 331 1.05 -6.04 18.50
CA PHE A 331 1.77 -5.79 17.25
C PHE A 331 2.88 -6.82 16.99
N ASP A 332 3.69 -7.17 18.01
CA ASP A 332 4.74 -8.17 17.85
C ASP A 332 4.15 -9.53 17.45
N TYR A 333 2.99 -9.90 18.01
CA TYR A 333 2.31 -11.12 17.60
C TYR A 333 1.83 -11.05 16.15
N VAL A 334 1.13 -9.98 15.77
CA VAL A 334 0.58 -9.84 14.41
C VAL A 334 1.69 -9.77 13.36
N ASP A 335 2.77 -9.05 13.64
CA ASP A 335 3.95 -9.01 12.77
C ASP A 335 4.60 -10.40 12.61
N SER A 336 4.66 -11.20 13.70
CA SER A 336 5.18 -12.57 13.64
C SER A 336 4.33 -13.51 12.78
N GLN A 337 3.04 -13.22 12.64
CA GLN A 337 2.11 -13.96 11.77
C GLN A 337 2.11 -13.44 10.32
N LYS A 338 2.87 -12.38 10.01
CA LYS A 338 2.86 -11.68 8.71
C LYS A 338 1.43 -11.23 8.28
N ALA A 339 0.59 -10.90 9.24
CA ALA A 339 -0.85 -10.67 9.04
C ALA A 339 -1.25 -9.20 9.27
N MET A 340 -0.27 -8.27 9.29
CA MET A 340 -0.55 -6.86 9.52
C MET A 340 -1.12 -6.21 8.26
N GLU A 341 -2.30 -5.66 8.40
CA GLU A 341 -2.97 -4.81 7.42
C GLU A 341 -3.39 -3.48 8.05
N ALA A 342 -3.65 -2.47 7.22
CA ALA A 342 -3.98 -1.12 7.68
C ALA A 342 -5.22 -1.09 8.59
N SER A 343 -6.28 -1.83 8.23
CA SER A 343 -7.51 -1.92 9.03
C SER A 343 -7.27 -2.56 10.41
N LEU A 344 -6.46 -3.61 10.45
CA LEU A 344 -6.11 -4.30 11.70
C LEU A 344 -5.21 -3.40 12.58
N ALA A 345 -4.19 -2.76 12.00
CA ALA A 345 -3.33 -1.83 12.72
C ALA A 345 -4.15 -0.67 13.30
N TYR A 346 -5.08 -0.13 12.51
CA TYR A 346 -6.01 0.89 12.97
C TYR A 346 -6.89 0.38 14.12
N CYS A 347 -7.47 -0.82 13.96
CA CYS A 347 -8.27 -1.46 14.99
C CYS A 347 -7.50 -1.62 16.31
N ILE A 348 -6.25 -2.05 16.26
CA ILE A 348 -5.38 -2.22 17.44
C ILE A 348 -5.12 -0.87 18.11
N LEU A 349 -4.71 0.15 17.35
CA LEU A 349 -4.41 1.48 17.89
C LEU A 349 -5.60 2.11 18.62
N PHE A 350 -6.79 2.01 18.05
CA PHE A 350 -7.97 2.71 18.58
C PHE A 350 -8.87 1.85 19.48
N MET A 351 -8.54 0.58 19.70
CA MET A 351 -9.34 -0.31 20.55
C MET A 351 -9.55 0.23 21.97
N PRO A 352 -8.51 0.65 22.72
CA PRO A 352 -8.73 1.13 24.10
C PRO A 352 -9.56 2.42 24.18
N PRO A 353 -9.31 3.49 23.40
CA PRO A 353 -10.16 4.68 23.45
C PRO A 353 -11.61 4.40 23.07
N VAL A 354 -11.84 3.58 22.05
CA VAL A 354 -13.21 3.25 21.62
C VAL A 354 -13.94 2.40 22.65
N MET A 355 -13.27 1.42 23.26
CA MET A 355 -13.88 0.64 24.35
C MET A 355 -14.26 1.49 25.54
N LYS A 356 -13.42 2.46 25.89
CA LYS A 356 -13.72 3.44 26.93
C LYS A 356 -14.94 4.27 26.59
N GLU A 357 -15.06 4.74 25.34
CA GLU A 357 -16.19 5.54 24.89
C GLU A 357 -17.48 4.71 24.75
N LEU A 358 -17.35 3.46 24.30
CA LEU A 358 -18.47 2.52 24.20
C LEU A 358 -19.08 2.23 25.57
N GLY A 359 -18.25 2.10 26.62
CA GLY A 359 -18.67 1.81 27.99
C GLY A 359 -19.45 0.49 28.08
N ASP A 360 -20.59 0.54 28.77
CA ASP A 360 -21.47 -0.63 29.00
C ASP A 360 -22.46 -0.90 27.85
N LYS A 361 -22.42 -0.13 26.76
CA LYS A 361 -23.28 -0.34 25.59
C LYS A 361 -22.98 -1.67 24.92
N GLU A 362 -24.01 -2.28 24.36
CA GLU A 362 -23.84 -3.46 23.52
C GLU A 362 -22.94 -3.13 22.31
N PRO A 363 -21.95 -3.97 22.00
CA PRO A 363 -20.99 -3.71 20.92
C PRO A 363 -21.59 -4.03 19.54
N THR A 364 -22.68 -3.37 19.19
CA THR A 364 -23.24 -3.39 17.83
C THR A 364 -22.39 -2.50 16.93
N LEU A 365 -22.49 -2.71 15.61
CA LEU A 365 -21.83 -1.82 14.63
C LEU A 365 -22.24 -0.36 14.84
N GLU A 366 -23.51 -0.11 15.10
CA GLU A 366 -24.05 1.23 15.35
C GLU A 366 -23.40 1.88 16.59
N ASN A 367 -23.34 1.17 17.73
CA ASN A 367 -22.74 1.70 18.94
C ASN A 367 -21.22 1.90 18.83
N ILE A 368 -20.52 1.01 18.12
CA ILE A 368 -19.08 1.13 17.85
C ILE A 368 -18.83 2.33 16.92
N THR A 369 -19.62 2.48 15.84
CA THR A 369 -19.54 3.62 14.94
C THR A 369 -19.77 4.93 15.69
N ALA A 370 -20.79 4.99 16.53
CA ALA A 370 -21.08 6.19 17.32
C ALA A 370 -19.96 6.53 18.33
N ALA A 371 -19.28 5.52 18.88
CA ALA A 371 -18.13 5.73 19.76
C ALA A 371 -16.93 6.33 18.99
N PHE A 372 -16.64 5.82 17.79
CA PHE A 372 -15.63 6.39 16.90
C PHE A 372 -15.95 7.81 16.47
N ASP A 373 -17.18 8.06 16.00
CA ASP A 373 -17.61 9.38 15.55
C ASP A 373 -17.48 10.42 16.67
N LYS A 374 -17.79 10.01 17.92
CA LYS A 374 -17.64 10.89 19.07
C LYS A 374 -16.17 11.20 19.40
N LEU A 375 -15.28 10.23 19.29
CA LEU A 375 -13.84 10.44 19.46
C LEU A 375 -13.28 11.37 18.39
N GLU A 376 -13.72 11.20 17.15
CA GLU A 376 -13.33 12.03 16.02
C GLU A 376 -13.78 13.49 16.22
N GLN A 377 -15.07 13.70 16.55
CA GLN A 377 -15.65 15.03 16.80
C GLN A 377 -15.04 15.71 18.01
N GLY A 378 -14.77 14.95 19.08
CA GLY A 378 -14.17 15.46 20.32
C GLY A 378 -12.72 15.90 20.18
N SER A 379 -12.02 15.55 19.10
CA SER A 379 -10.64 15.94 18.83
C SER A 379 -10.48 17.40 18.44
N GLY A 380 -11.54 18.10 18.05
CA GLY A 380 -11.52 19.49 17.61
C GLY A 380 -10.78 19.75 16.29
N GLN A 381 -10.35 18.70 15.63
CA GLN A 381 -9.68 18.74 14.34
C GLN A 381 -10.49 17.91 13.35
N ASP A 382 -11.14 18.58 12.41
CA ASP A 382 -11.92 17.93 11.37
C ASP A 382 -11.04 16.91 10.59
N LYS A 383 -11.21 15.63 10.90
CA LYS A 383 -10.84 14.51 10.04
C LYS A 383 -9.38 14.49 9.52
N LEU A 384 -8.38 14.85 10.35
CA LEU A 384 -6.98 14.79 9.93
C LEU A 384 -6.54 13.38 9.54
N PHE A 385 -7.11 12.36 10.17
CA PHE A 385 -6.69 10.98 9.98
C PHE A 385 -7.80 10.06 9.52
N TRP A 386 -9.04 10.27 9.95
CA TRP A 386 -10.17 9.42 9.65
C TRP A 386 -11.00 9.98 8.48
N LEU A 387 -10.95 9.34 7.35
CA LEU A 387 -11.82 9.63 6.22
C LEU A 387 -12.34 8.35 5.58
N GLU A 388 -13.59 8.40 5.17
CA GLU A 388 -14.11 7.45 4.21
C GLU A 388 -13.42 7.74 2.88
N ASP A 389 -12.65 6.79 2.39
CA ASP A 389 -12.28 6.69 1.00
C ASP A 389 -12.49 5.23 0.56
N TYR A 390 -12.48 5.01 -0.74
CA TYR A 390 -12.77 3.71 -1.30
C TYR A 390 -11.69 2.66 -1.04
N ARG A 391 -10.48 3.04 -0.58
CA ARG A 391 -9.37 2.13 -0.26
C ARG A 391 -9.44 1.57 1.16
N PHE A 392 -10.10 2.30 2.05
CA PHE A 392 -10.15 1.95 3.46
C PHE A 392 -11.35 2.61 4.08
N THR A 393 -12.40 1.84 4.32
CA THR A 393 -13.61 2.37 4.93
C THR A 393 -13.51 2.31 6.45
N LYS A 394 -14.10 3.29 7.15
CA LYS A 394 -14.17 3.27 8.61
C LYS A 394 -14.98 2.07 9.15
N LYS A 395 -15.66 1.34 8.27
CA LYS A 395 -16.43 0.15 8.64
C LYS A 395 -15.54 -1.07 8.88
N ASP A 396 -14.39 -1.17 8.22
CA ASP A 396 -13.55 -2.36 8.28
C ASP A 396 -12.99 -2.65 9.68
N PRO A 397 -12.40 -1.68 10.40
CA PRO A 397 -12.01 -1.89 11.80
C PRO A 397 -13.19 -2.23 12.70
N MET A 398 -14.39 -1.72 12.41
CA MET A 398 -15.60 -1.99 13.17
C MET A 398 -16.10 -3.41 12.97
N PHE A 399 -15.98 -3.94 11.74
CA PHE A 399 -16.26 -5.35 11.46
C PHE A 399 -15.25 -6.27 12.16
N ILE A 400 -13.96 -5.95 12.15
CA ILE A 400 -12.93 -6.70 12.88
C ILE A 400 -13.31 -6.77 14.37
N TRP A 401 -13.71 -5.65 14.96
CA TRP A 401 -14.11 -5.58 16.37
C TRP A 401 -15.41 -6.28 16.68
N ARG A 402 -16.45 -6.10 15.85
CA ARG A 402 -17.69 -6.83 15.99
C ARG A 402 -17.42 -8.34 15.97
N ASN A 403 -16.64 -8.80 15.02
CA ASN A 403 -16.31 -10.21 14.88
C ASN A 403 -15.50 -10.70 16.07
N PHE A 404 -14.49 -9.97 16.50
CA PHE A 404 -13.76 -10.28 17.72
C PHE A 404 -14.70 -10.47 18.92
N ARG A 405 -15.68 -9.58 19.10
CA ARG A 405 -16.66 -9.67 20.18
C ARG A 405 -17.61 -10.86 20.05
N LEU A 406 -18.06 -11.15 18.85
CA LEU A 406 -18.88 -12.35 18.57
C LEU A 406 -18.06 -13.62 18.79
N MET A 407 -16.82 -13.65 18.36
CA MET A 407 -15.92 -14.80 18.50
C MET A 407 -15.59 -15.10 19.98
N THR A 408 -15.69 -14.12 20.87
CA THR A 408 -15.47 -14.27 22.33
C THR A 408 -16.75 -14.51 23.12
N ASN A 409 -17.83 -14.96 22.46
CA ASN A 409 -19.12 -15.21 23.08
C ASN A 409 -19.48 -16.70 23.00
N ASP A 410 -19.81 -17.30 24.16
CA ASP A 410 -20.17 -18.72 24.25
C ASP A 410 -21.46 -19.08 23.48
N GLU A 411 -22.42 -18.16 23.35
CA GLU A 411 -23.64 -18.39 22.57
C GLU A 411 -23.36 -18.40 21.07
N THR A 412 -22.43 -17.59 20.60
CA THR A 412 -21.99 -17.62 19.20
C THR A 412 -21.41 -18.98 18.83
N LEU A 413 -20.59 -19.58 19.69
CA LEU A 413 -19.97 -20.89 19.42
C LEU A 413 -21.01 -22.03 19.36
N LYS A 414 -22.19 -21.85 19.94
CA LYS A 414 -23.30 -22.84 19.87
C LYS A 414 -24.15 -22.70 18.61
N ASP A 415 -24.07 -21.57 17.93
CA ASP A 415 -24.81 -21.31 16.68
C ASP A 415 -23.95 -21.62 15.46
N ALA A 416 -24.10 -22.83 14.93
CA ALA A 416 -23.34 -23.30 13.78
C ALA A 416 -23.57 -22.46 12.51
N ALA A 417 -24.77 -21.85 12.35
CA ALA A 417 -25.06 -21.00 11.19
C ALA A 417 -24.29 -19.68 11.29
N LEU A 418 -24.27 -19.07 12.50
CA LEU A 418 -23.53 -17.85 12.76
C LEU A 418 -22.01 -18.08 12.66
N VAL A 419 -21.50 -19.19 13.21
CA VAL A 419 -20.08 -19.60 13.06
C VAL A 419 -19.69 -19.69 11.59
N ASN A 420 -20.49 -20.40 10.77
CA ASN A 420 -20.21 -20.53 9.36
C ASN A 420 -20.32 -19.19 8.60
N SER A 421 -21.23 -18.30 9.03
CA SER A 421 -21.33 -16.95 8.46
C SER A 421 -20.09 -16.10 8.77
N LEU A 422 -19.66 -16.10 10.03
CA LEU A 422 -18.48 -15.34 10.45
C LEU A 422 -17.20 -15.81 9.75
N ARG A 423 -17.03 -17.13 9.58
CA ARG A 423 -15.88 -17.70 8.85
C ARG A 423 -15.79 -17.26 7.39
N LYS A 424 -16.88 -16.79 6.80
CA LYS A 424 -16.97 -16.30 5.42
C LYS A 424 -16.87 -14.77 5.30
N GLU A 425 -16.78 -14.07 6.42
CA GLU A 425 -16.59 -12.62 6.39
C GLU A 425 -15.14 -12.27 6.07
N PHE A 426 -14.94 -11.27 5.21
CA PHE A 426 -13.60 -10.86 4.77
C PHE A 426 -12.70 -10.41 5.95
N THR A 427 -13.28 -9.86 7.02
CA THR A 427 -12.54 -9.49 8.23
C THR A 427 -12.37 -10.63 9.25
N PHE A 428 -12.83 -11.87 8.93
CA PHE A 428 -12.73 -13.00 9.84
C PHE A 428 -11.31 -13.28 10.27
N LYS A 429 -10.38 -13.29 9.32
CA LYS A 429 -9.00 -13.64 9.60
C LYS A 429 -8.31 -12.59 10.46
N SER A 430 -8.45 -11.31 10.11
CA SER A 430 -7.93 -10.21 10.93
C SER A 430 -8.51 -10.26 12.36
N SER A 431 -9.80 -10.62 12.49
CA SER A 431 -10.45 -10.81 13.79
C SER A 431 -9.90 -12.01 14.56
N LEU A 432 -9.57 -13.11 13.85
CA LEU A 432 -8.96 -14.30 14.43
C LEU A 432 -7.52 -14.02 14.89
N VAL A 433 -6.74 -13.32 14.06
CA VAL A 433 -5.38 -12.89 14.43
C VAL A 433 -5.42 -11.98 15.65
N LEU A 434 -6.35 -11.02 15.70
CA LEU A 434 -6.57 -10.18 16.87
C LEU A 434 -6.93 -11.00 18.10
N LEU A 435 -7.84 -11.98 17.97
CA LEU A 435 -8.24 -12.87 19.07
C LEU A 435 -7.04 -13.68 19.59
N ASN A 436 -6.23 -14.24 18.70
CA ASN A 436 -5.02 -14.97 19.06
C ASN A 436 -3.99 -14.08 19.77
N ALA A 437 -3.82 -12.83 19.31
CA ALA A 437 -2.96 -11.85 19.96
C ALA A 437 -3.46 -11.48 21.36
N MET A 438 -4.76 -11.18 21.48
CA MET A 438 -5.39 -10.83 22.75
C MET A 438 -5.39 -11.99 23.76
N ALA A 439 -5.42 -13.23 23.28
CA ALA A 439 -5.29 -14.42 24.14
C ALA A 439 -3.89 -14.57 24.77
N LYS A 440 -2.88 -13.82 24.31
CA LYS A 440 -1.56 -13.72 24.98
C LYS A 440 -1.64 -12.83 26.23
N LEU A 441 -2.53 -11.85 26.21
CA LEU A 441 -2.74 -10.91 27.31
C LEU A 441 -3.80 -11.41 28.31
N ASP A 442 -4.84 -12.07 27.83
CA ASP A 442 -5.93 -12.61 28.67
C ASP A 442 -6.13 -14.10 28.41
N SER A 443 -5.72 -14.93 29.36
CA SER A 443 -5.84 -16.39 29.28
C SER A 443 -7.29 -16.89 29.16
N ASN A 444 -8.28 -16.09 29.56
CA ASN A 444 -9.70 -16.44 29.39
C ASN A 444 -10.12 -16.46 27.91
N LEU A 445 -9.40 -15.75 27.04
CA LEU A 445 -9.65 -15.74 25.60
C LEU A 445 -9.08 -16.97 24.89
N LYS A 446 -8.15 -17.69 25.53
CA LYS A 446 -7.50 -18.85 24.93
C LYS A 446 -8.48 -19.92 24.47
N LYS A 447 -9.53 -20.21 25.26
CA LYS A 447 -10.55 -21.20 24.88
C LYS A 447 -11.25 -20.85 23.57
N TYR A 448 -11.51 -19.56 23.33
CA TYR A 448 -12.12 -19.08 22.09
C TYR A 448 -11.13 -19.16 20.94
N ALA A 449 -9.91 -18.69 21.14
CA ALA A 449 -8.86 -18.80 20.13
C ALA A 449 -8.66 -20.25 19.69
N ASP A 450 -8.54 -21.19 20.64
CA ASP A 450 -8.39 -22.62 20.35
C ASP A 450 -9.60 -23.19 19.57
N GLU A 451 -10.83 -22.73 19.84
CA GLU A 451 -12.02 -23.21 19.15
C GLU A 451 -12.13 -22.67 17.72
N TRP A 452 -11.85 -21.36 17.52
CA TRP A 452 -11.92 -20.76 16.19
C TRP A 452 -10.80 -21.21 15.26
N ASN A 453 -9.65 -21.62 15.79
CA ASN A 453 -8.55 -22.21 15.01
C ASN A 453 -8.83 -23.66 14.56
N LYS A 454 -9.86 -24.33 15.10
CA LYS A 454 -10.24 -25.67 14.64
C LYS A 454 -10.95 -25.60 13.29
N ASN A 455 -10.74 -26.64 12.47
CA ASN A 455 -11.48 -26.84 11.21
C ASN A 455 -11.46 -25.61 10.27
N LEU A 456 -10.33 -24.92 10.19
CA LEU A 456 -10.10 -23.94 9.13
C LEU A 456 -10.13 -24.69 7.77
N PRO A 457 -10.80 -24.15 6.74
CA PRO A 457 -10.92 -24.84 5.44
C PRO A 457 -9.55 -25.15 4.83
N ALA A 458 -9.46 -26.28 4.11
CA ALA A 458 -8.29 -26.59 3.31
C ALA A 458 -8.30 -25.71 2.06
N SER A 459 -7.63 -24.58 2.12
CA SER A 459 -7.48 -23.61 1.04
C SER A 459 -6.03 -23.11 1.03
N THR A 460 -5.61 -22.58 -0.10
CA THR A 460 -4.35 -21.84 -0.15
C THR A 460 -4.52 -20.54 0.61
N ASP A 461 -3.74 -20.42 1.65
CA ASP A 461 -3.75 -19.28 2.54
C ASP A 461 -2.80 -18.20 2.03
N LEU A 462 -3.38 -17.12 1.52
CA LEU A 462 -2.63 -16.01 0.92
C LEU A 462 -1.81 -15.20 1.92
N ASP A 463 -2.14 -15.24 3.21
CA ASP A 463 -1.37 -14.48 4.22
C ASP A 463 0.05 -15.01 4.43
N ASN A 464 0.33 -16.22 3.96
CA ASN A 464 1.65 -16.83 4.10
C ASN A 464 2.53 -16.63 2.85
N MET A 465 2.07 -15.85 1.88
CA MET A 465 2.86 -15.53 0.69
C MET A 465 3.98 -14.55 1.04
N ASP A 466 5.14 -14.77 0.47
CA ASP A 466 6.33 -13.93 0.61
C ASP A 466 6.81 -13.34 -0.73
N ALA A 467 6.07 -13.63 -1.80
CA ALA A 467 6.25 -13.10 -3.15
C ALA A 467 4.93 -13.17 -3.93
N ASP A 468 4.87 -12.59 -5.11
CA ASP A 468 3.76 -12.73 -6.03
C ASP A 468 3.48 -14.20 -6.31
N TYR A 469 2.23 -14.60 -6.21
CA TYR A 469 1.82 -15.99 -6.26
C TYR A 469 1.12 -16.36 -7.57
N THR A 470 1.69 -17.32 -8.29
CA THR A 470 1.04 -17.92 -9.46
C THR A 470 0.07 -19.01 -8.99
N VAL A 471 -1.22 -18.76 -9.15
CA VAL A 471 -2.27 -19.66 -8.72
C VAL A 471 -2.37 -20.90 -9.62
N LYS A 472 -2.96 -21.97 -9.11
CA LYS A 472 -3.22 -23.20 -9.88
C LYS A 472 -4.67 -23.24 -10.32
N ASP A 473 -4.93 -23.90 -11.46
CA ASP A 473 -6.30 -24.13 -11.92
C ASP A 473 -7.10 -24.92 -10.88
N GLY A 474 -8.33 -24.48 -10.59
CA GLY A 474 -9.22 -25.07 -9.60
C GLY A 474 -8.91 -24.70 -8.14
N GLU A 475 -7.96 -23.82 -7.89
CA GLU A 475 -7.52 -23.46 -6.53
C GLU A 475 -8.55 -22.62 -5.78
N VAL A 476 -8.73 -22.91 -4.50
CA VAL A 476 -9.55 -22.11 -3.58
C VAL A 476 -8.61 -21.29 -2.72
N LEU A 477 -8.77 -19.95 -2.75
CA LEU A 477 -7.93 -19.00 -2.06
C LEU A 477 -8.66 -18.39 -0.86
N THR A 478 -7.95 -18.22 0.25
CA THR A 478 -8.41 -17.54 1.47
C THR A 478 -7.32 -16.60 1.98
N GLY A 479 -7.69 -15.63 2.82
CA GLY A 479 -6.74 -14.71 3.44
C GLY A 479 -6.36 -13.55 2.51
N ILE A 480 -5.46 -12.66 2.97
CA ILE A 480 -5.07 -11.44 2.26
C ILE A 480 -3.55 -11.43 2.08
N SER A 481 -3.11 -11.36 0.82
CA SER A 481 -1.70 -11.21 0.47
C SER A 481 -1.29 -9.74 0.38
N GLU A 482 -0.08 -9.42 0.80
CA GLU A 482 0.61 -8.16 0.43
C GLU A 482 1.23 -8.23 -0.98
N TYR A 483 1.19 -9.40 -1.63
CA TYR A 483 1.78 -9.68 -2.95
C TYR A 483 0.69 -9.92 -3.98
N GLY A 484 1.02 -9.71 -5.26
CA GLY A 484 0.11 -9.90 -6.38
C GLY A 484 -0.26 -11.36 -6.61
N LEU A 485 -1.37 -11.57 -7.30
CA LEU A 485 -1.79 -12.89 -7.75
C LEU A 485 -1.70 -12.96 -9.28
N ILE A 486 -1.17 -14.05 -9.78
CA ILE A 486 -1.04 -14.30 -11.21
C ILE A 486 -1.94 -15.48 -11.57
N ILE A 487 -2.92 -15.25 -12.43
CA ILE A 487 -3.81 -16.31 -12.95
C ILE A 487 -3.30 -16.74 -14.33
N PRO A 488 -2.83 -17.98 -14.50
CA PRO A 488 -2.41 -18.52 -15.80
C PRO A 488 -3.54 -18.54 -16.84
N ASP A 489 -3.18 -18.60 -18.13
CA ASP A 489 -4.15 -18.71 -19.24
C ASP A 489 -5.03 -19.97 -19.08
N GLY A 490 -6.34 -19.77 -19.19
CA GLY A 490 -7.36 -20.80 -19.04
C GLY A 490 -7.69 -21.21 -17.61
N ALA A 491 -7.02 -20.67 -16.59
CA ALA A 491 -7.23 -21.10 -15.21
C ALA A 491 -8.51 -20.50 -14.60
N THR A 492 -9.14 -21.31 -13.74
CA THR A 492 -10.27 -20.93 -12.89
C THR A 492 -9.84 -20.96 -11.43
N ILE A 493 -10.10 -19.90 -10.68
CA ILE A 493 -9.87 -19.85 -9.23
C ILE A 493 -11.15 -19.54 -8.48
N THR A 494 -11.19 -19.94 -7.22
CA THR A 494 -12.28 -19.55 -6.32
C THR A 494 -11.76 -18.68 -5.20
N LEU A 495 -12.36 -17.49 -5.03
CA LEU A 495 -12.10 -16.62 -3.90
C LEU A 495 -13.11 -16.92 -2.79
N GLU A 496 -12.64 -17.33 -1.63
CA GLU A 496 -13.43 -17.61 -0.43
C GLU A 496 -12.93 -16.76 0.74
N SER A 497 -13.36 -15.52 0.82
CA SER A 497 -12.85 -14.52 1.75
C SER A 497 -11.34 -14.30 1.56
N ALA A 498 -10.97 -14.04 0.32
CA ALA A 498 -9.62 -13.90 -0.16
C ALA A 498 -9.38 -12.49 -0.71
N GLY A 499 -8.12 -12.08 -0.71
CA GLY A 499 -7.75 -10.79 -1.29
C GLY A 499 -6.27 -10.58 -1.46
N THR A 500 -5.93 -9.45 -2.06
CA THR A 500 -4.55 -8.97 -2.16
C THR A 500 -4.52 -7.45 -2.07
N LEU A 501 -3.45 -6.91 -1.49
CA LEU A 501 -3.13 -5.48 -1.47
C LEU A 501 -2.31 -5.06 -2.71
N LYS A 502 -2.28 -5.91 -3.73
CA LYS A 502 -1.76 -5.65 -5.07
C LYS A 502 -2.79 -6.13 -6.12
N SER A 503 -2.38 -6.19 -7.37
CA SER A 503 -3.24 -6.62 -8.47
C SER A 503 -3.38 -8.15 -8.56
N ILE A 504 -4.49 -8.57 -9.17
CA ILE A 504 -4.62 -9.87 -9.82
C ILE A 504 -4.33 -9.69 -11.31
N ILE A 505 -3.30 -10.34 -11.81
CA ILE A 505 -2.91 -10.29 -13.22
C ILE A 505 -3.34 -11.58 -13.93
N CYS A 506 -4.25 -11.47 -14.90
CA CYS A 506 -4.68 -12.60 -15.72
C CYS A 506 -3.78 -12.71 -16.94
N LYS A 507 -2.99 -13.79 -17.04
CA LYS A 507 -2.04 -14.03 -18.16
C LYS A 507 -2.70 -14.49 -19.46
N GLY A 508 -4.01 -14.67 -19.45
CA GLY A 508 -4.80 -15.10 -20.58
C GLY A 508 -6.28 -15.06 -20.27
N ASP A 509 -7.05 -15.97 -20.87
CA ASP A 509 -8.44 -16.15 -20.44
C ASP A 509 -8.48 -16.67 -19.01
N ALA A 510 -9.23 -16.00 -18.14
CA ALA A 510 -9.26 -16.32 -16.73
C ALA A 510 -10.69 -16.33 -16.18
N LYS A 511 -10.95 -17.20 -15.20
CA LYS A 511 -12.23 -17.21 -14.49
C LYS A 511 -12.03 -17.10 -12.99
N ILE A 512 -12.72 -16.14 -12.37
CA ILE A 512 -12.79 -15.94 -10.93
C ILE A 512 -14.18 -16.30 -10.45
N ILE A 513 -14.28 -17.26 -9.53
CA ILE A 513 -15.53 -17.67 -8.89
C ILE A 513 -15.56 -17.07 -7.49
N LEU A 514 -16.62 -16.32 -7.17
CA LEU A 514 -16.85 -15.77 -5.85
C LEU A 514 -17.67 -16.78 -5.04
N SER A 515 -17.08 -17.37 -4.02
CA SER A 515 -17.75 -18.33 -3.15
C SER A 515 -19.00 -17.71 -2.50
N LYS A 516 -20.08 -18.47 -2.42
CA LYS A 516 -21.35 -17.98 -1.89
C LYS A 516 -21.20 -17.44 -0.48
N GLY A 517 -21.58 -16.17 -0.29
CA GLY A 517 -21.53 -15.47 0.98
C GLY A 517 -20.12 -15.01 1.40
N SER A 518 -19.08 -15.24 0.58
CA SER A 518 -17.75 -14.70 0.80
C SER A 518 -17.70 -13.20 0.47
N LYS A 519 -16.77 -12.50 1.11
CA LYS A 519 -16.38 -11.13 0.77
C LYS A 519 -14.91 -11.13 0.42
N ASN A 520 -14.60 -10.68 -0.79
CA ASN A 520 -13.26 -10.71 -1.34
C ASN A 520 -12.83 -9.27 -1.66
N ILE A 521 -11.54 -8.97 -1.47
CA ILE A 521 -11.01 -7.62 -1.69
C ILE A 521 -9.72 -7.69 -2.51
N ILE A 522 -9.68 -6.91 -3.58
CA ILE A 522 -8.48 -6.70 -4.39
C ILE A 522 -8.22 -5.21 -4.38
N ASP A 523 -7.24 -4.79 -3.62
CA ASP A 523 -6.91 -3.39 -3.40
C ASP A 523 -5.52 -3.08 -3.97
N ASN A 524 -5.49 -2.61 -5.21
CA ASN A 524 -4.26 -2.15 -5.86
C ASN A 524 -4.02 -0.65 -5.64
N GLY A 525 -4.81 -0.02 -4.80
CA GLY A 525 -4.89 1.44 -4.68
C GLY A 525 -3.59 2.17 -4.40
N GLU A 526 -2.58 1.49 -3.94
CA GLU A 526 -1.25 2.05 -3.65
C GLU A 526 -0.26 1.92 -4.79
N ASN A 527 -0.60 1.11 -5.78
CA ASN A 527 0.23 0.82 -6.93
C ASN A 527 -0.39 1.47 -8.18
N TYR A 528 0.20 1.23 -9.33
CA TYR A 528 -0.36 1.61 -10.62
C TYR A 528 -1.18 0.45 -11.19
N GLY A 529 -2.13 0.78 -12.06
CA GLY A 529 -2.89 -0.15 -12.85
C GLY A 529 -4.11 -0.77 -12.16
N SER A 530 -4.81 -1.62 -12.89
CA SER A 530 -6.07 -2.20 -12.45
C SER A 530 -5.92 -3.14 -11.25
N ALA A 531 -6.95 -3.20 -10.38
CA ALA A 531 -6.97 -4.20 -9.31
C ALA A 531 -7.06 -5.61 -9.88
N ILE A 532 -7.92 -5.83 -10.88
CA ILE A 532 -7.97 -7.09 -11.62
C ILE A 532 -7.73 -6.78 -13.09
N GLN A 533 -6.56 -7.19 -13.59
CA GLN A 533 -6.11 -6.86 -14.92
C GLN A 533 -6.34 -8.00 -15.89
N SER A 534 -7.07 -7.73 -16.97
CA SER A 534 -7.21 -8.59 -18.15
C SER A 534 -6.22 -8.20 -19.24
N MET A 535 -5.75 -9.14 -20.04
CA MET A 535 -4.80 -8.88 -21.13
C MET A 535 -5.50 -8.62 -22.47
N VAL A 536 -4.81 -7.92 -23.36
CA VAL A 536 -5.29 -7.62 -24.73
C VAL A 536 -5.76 -8.89 -25.44
N GLY A 537 -6.98 -8.85 -25.97
CA GLY A 537 -7.58 -9.96 -26.73
C GLY A 537 -7.96 -11.19 -25.91
N LYS A 538 -7.87 -11.08 -24.57
CA LYS A 538 -8.24 -12.14 -23.62
C LYS A 538 -9.46 -11.72 -22.82
N THR A 539 -10.10 -12.69 -22.14
CA THR A 539 -11.34 -12.46 -21.40
C THR A 539 -11.20 -12.84 -19.93
N LEU A 540 -11.46 -11.87 -19.08
CA LEU A 540 -11.69 -12.09 -17.66
C LEU A 540 -13.18 -12.38 -17.43
N THR A 541 -13.49 -13.51 -16.82
CA THR A 541 -14.87 -13.87 -16.42
C THR A 541 -14.99 -13.91 -14.90
N ILE A 542 -15.97 -13.16 -14.35
CA ILE A 542 -16.31 -13.18 -12.92
C ILE A 542 -17.69 -13.81 -12.75
N ASP A 543 -17.80 -14.74 -11.80
CA ASP A 543 -19.03 -15.51 -11.55
C ASP A 543 -19.19 -15.84 -10.06
N GLY A 544 -20.35 -16.37 -9.65
CA GLY A 544 -20.59 -16.83 -8.28
C GLY A 544 -21.58 -15.95 -7.50
N GLU A 545 -21.79 -16.29 -6.21
CA GLU A 545 -22.77 -15.60 -5.35
C GLU A 545 -22.12 -14.85 -4.18
N GLY A 546 -20.81 -14.60 -4.24
CA GLY A 546 -20.05 -13.83 -3.26
C GLY A 546 -20.01 -12.35 -3.59
N THR A 547 -19.31 -11.58 -2.75
CA THR A 547 -19.03 -10.16 -2.94
C THR A 547 -17.57 -9.96 -3.33
N LEU A 548 -17.31 -9.04 -4.25
CA LEU A 548 -15.98 -8.61 -4.66
C LEU A 548 -15.89 -7.09 -4.56
N TYR A 549 -14.88 -6.61 -3.84
CA TYR A 549 -14.43 -5.23 -3.82
C TYR A 549 -13.14 -5.15 -4.63
N ALA A 550 -13.12 -4.35 -5.67
CA ALA A 550 -11.96 -4.19 -6.54
C ALA A 550 -11.61 -2.69 -6.65
N ILE A 551 -10.44 -2.32 -6.20
CA ILE A 551 -10.00 -0.93 -6.10
C ILE A 551 -8.73 -0.76 -6.92
N GLY A 552 -8.83 -0.02 -8.03
CA GLY A 552 -7.72 0.25 -8.93
C GLY A 552 -6.63 1.10 -8.30
N GLY A 553 -5.41 0.93 -8.77
CA GLY A 553 -4.28 1.78 -8.46
C GLY A 553 -4.44 3.19 -9.05
N GLN A 554 -3.44 4.05 -8.91
CA GLN A 554 -3.58 5.51 -9.17
C GLN A 554 -4.26 5.86 -10.49
N GLU A 555 -4.11 5.07 -11.55
CA GLU A 555 -4.70 5.29 -12.87
C GLU A 555 -5.41 4.06 -13.41
N GLY A 556 -5.43 3.02 -12.59
CA GLY A 556 -5.96 1.74 -12.95
C GLY A 556 -7.48 1.65 -12.82
N ALA A 557 -8.08 0.75 -13.57
CA ALA A 557 -9.47 0.38 -13.37
C ALA A 557 -9.65 -0.47 -12.10
N GLY A 558 -10.84 -0.48 -11.54
CA GLY A 558 -11.17 -1.48 -10.52
C GLY A 558 -11.13 -2.89 -11.12
N ILE A 559 -11.81 -3.10 -12.23
CA ILE A 559 -11.83 -4.38 -12.97
C ILE A 559 -11.68 -4.07 -14.45
N GLY A 560 -10.66 -4.66 -15.11
CA GLY A 560 -10.50 -4.51 -16.55
C GLY A 560 -9.06 -4.44 -17.01
N GLY A 561 -8.55 -3.29 -17.35
CA GLY A 561 -7.26 -3.11 -18.02
C GLY A 561 -7.41 -3.25 -19.52
N ASN A 562 -6.66 -4.16 -20.17
CA ASN A 562 -6.51 -4.19 -21.62
C ASN A 562 -7.42 -5.21 -22.36
N GLY A 563 -8.10 -6.11 -21.67
CA GLY A 563 -8.88 -7.19 -22.27
C GLY A 563 -10.39 -7.07 -22.09
N ASN A 564 -11.11 -8.12 -22.48
CA ASN A 564 -12.56 -8.19 -22.29
C ASN A 564 -12.93 -8.51 -20.85
N VAL A 565 -14.07 -7.99 -20.39
CA VAL A 565 -14.62 -8.28 -19.07
C VAL A 565 -16.02 -8.85 -19.21
N VAL A 566 -16.25 -10.01 -18.60
CA VAL A 566 -17.56 -10.67 -18.54
C VAL A 566 -17.94 -10.90 -17.07
N ILE A 567 -19.04 -10.33 -16.62
CA ILE A 567 -19.57 -10.55 -15.27
C ILE A 567 -20.88 -11.33 -15.40
N ASN A 568 -20.86 -12.59 -14.95
CA ASN A 568 -22.02 -13.46 -15.00
C ASN A 568 -22.92 -13.31 -13.77
N ASN A 569 -22.35 -13.12 -12.57
CA ASN A 569 -23.09 -12.95 -11.33
C ASN A 569 -22.15 -12.39 -10.23
N GLY A 570 -22.69 -12.14 -9.05
CA GLY A 570 -21.97 -11.63 -7.89
C GLY A 570 -22.51 -10.28 -7.40
N SER A 571 -22.03 -9.84 -6.24
CA SER A 571 -22.14 -8.46 -5.78
C SER A 571 -20.80 -7.79 -5.99
N ILE A 572 -20.69 -6.97 -7.01
CA ILE A 572 -19.43 -6.37 -7.46
C ILE A 572 -19.43 -4.89 -7.10
N GLU A 573 -18.43 -4.47 -6.35
CA GLU A 573 -18.13 -3.06 -6.10
C GLU A 573 -16.73 -2.78 -6.66
N ALA A 574 -16.66 -2.02 -7.75
CA ALA A 574 -15.42 -1.75 -8.48
C ALA A 574 -15.19 -0.24 -8.58
N TYR A 575 -14.03 0.19 -8.13
CA TYR A 575 -13.65 1.60 -8.10
C TYR A 575 -12.34 1.80 -8.84
N GLY A 576 -12.33 2.71 -9.79
CA GLY A 576 -11.10 3.14 -10.46
C GLY A 576 -10.23 3.98 -9.54
N GLY A 577 -8.93 4.01 -9.83
CA GLY A 577 -8.02 5.00 -9.27
C GLY A 577 -8.29 6.39 -9.86
N GLN A 578 -7.38 7.33 -9.70
CA GLN A 578 -7.62 8.76 -9.98
C GLN A 578 -8.22 9.04 -11.37
N TYR A 579 -7.85 8.28 -12.42
CA TYR A 579 -8.33 8.49 -13.79
C TYR A 579 -8.78 7.19 -14.47
N GLY A 580 -8.87 6.10 -13.73
CA GLY A 580 -9.30 4.80 -14.23
C GLY A 580 -10.81 4.60 -14.11
N ALA A 581 -11.39 3.76 -14.96
CA ALA A 581 -12.80 3.38 -14.86
C ALA A 581 -13.05 2.46 -13.65
N GLY A 582 -14.25 2.45 -13.12
CA GLY A 582 -14.65 1.44 -12.14
C GLY A 582 -14.56 0.03 -12.74
N ILE A 583 -15.21 -0.18 -13.89
CA ILE A 583 -15.11 -1.38 -14.71
C ILE A 583 -14.77 -0.94 -16.13
N GLY A 584 -13.57 -1.28 -16.63
CA GLY A 584 -13.16 -0.92 -17.98
C GLY A 584 -11.68 -0.59 -18.14
N SER A 585 -11.35 0.49 -18.84
CA SER A 585 -9.95 0.82 -19.12
C SER A 585 -9.28 1.63 -18.01
N GLU A 586 -7.98 1.51 -17.98
CA GLU A 586 -7.09 2.41 -17.28
C GLU A 586 -6.98 3.74 -18.04
N MET A 587 -6.33 4.72 -17.45
CA MET A 587 -5.95 5.95 -18.14
C MET A 587 -5.02 5.63 -19.32
N PHE A 588 -5.20 6.28 -20.46
CA PHE A 588 -4.44 6.09 -21.72
C PHE A 588 -4.41 4.67 -22.29
N SER A 589 -5.19 3.75 -21.76
CA SER A 589 -5.13 2.33 -22.14
C SER A 589 -6.39 1.88 -22.87
N PRO A 590 -6.31 0.90 -23.77
CA PRO A 590 -7.49 0.27 -24.34
C PRO A 590 -8.13 -0.70 -23.33
N CYS A 591 -9.41 -0.93 -23.47
CA CYS A 591 -10.14 -2.05 -22.88
C CYS A 591 -10.93 -2.76 -23.99
N GLY A 592 -11.12 -4.06 -23.87
CA GLY A 592 -11.98 -4.82 -24.77
C GLY A 592 -13.46 -4.59 -24.49
N ASP A 593 -14.30 -5.52 -24.92
CA ASP A 593 -15.74 -5.48 -24.69
C ASP A 593 -16.06 -5.77 -23.21
N ILE A 594 -17.06 -5.06 -22.68
CA ILE A 594 -17.60 -5.25 -21.33
C ILE A 594 -19.00 -5.86 -21.44
N THR A 595 -19.21 -7.04 -20.88
CA THR A 595 -20.52 -7.71 -20.87
C THR A 595 -20.93 -8.06 -19.45
N ILE A 596 -22.05 -7.52 -19.00
CA ILE A 596 -22.61 -7.81 -17.67
C ILE A 596 -23.90 -8.60 -17.85
N ASN A 597 -23.83 -9.90 -17.54
CA ASN A 597 -24.94 -10.83 -17.69
C ASN A 597 -25.83 -10.91 -16.46
N GLY A 598 -25.31 -10.57 -15.27
CA GLY A 598 -26.07 -10.72 -14.02
C GLY A 598 -25.38 -10.04 -12.84
N GLY A 599 -25.93 -10.25 -11.65
CA GLY A 599 -25.37 -9.73 -10.40
C GLY A 599 -25.89 -8.34 -10.01
N LYS A 600 -25.33 -7.81 -8.91
CA LYS A 600 -25.47 -6.42 -8.46
C LYS A 600 -24.14 -5.73 -8.66
N ILE A 601 -24.15 -4.61 -9.35
CA ILE A 601 -22.94 -3.90 -9.76
C ILE A 601 -22.97 -2.49 -9.19
N LYS A 602 -21.94 -2.11 -8.47
CA LYS A 602 -21.61 -0.72 -8.16
C LYS A 602 -20.24 -0.42 -8.75
N ALA A 603 -20.14 0.56 -9.63
CA ALA A 603 -18.92 0.91 -10.33
C ALA A 603 -18.70 2.41 -10.28
N GLY A 604 -17.61 2.85 -9.65
CA GLY A 604 -17.21 4.26 -9.56
C GLY A 604 -15.94 4.53 -10.36
N GLY A 605 -15.99 5.51 -11.27
CA GLY A 605 -14.81 6.02 -11.95
C GLY A 605 -13.99 6.96 -11.07
N GLY A 606 -12.72 7.13 -11.39
CA GLY A 606 -11.88 8.20 -10.85
C GLY A 606 -12.23 9.56 -11.44
N ASP A 607 -11.53 10.62 -11.08
CA ASP A 607 -11.90 12.03 -11.32
C ASP A 607 -12.41 12.36 -12.74
N GLN A 608 -11.86 11.74 -13.78
CA GLN A 608 -12.21 12.01 -15.19
C GLN A 608 -12.60 10.73 -15.94
N ALA A 609 -13.03 9.70 -15.23
CA ALA A 609 -13.30 8.39 -15.78
C ALA A 609 -14.78 7.99 -15.64
N ALA A 610 -15.24 7.10 -16.51
CA ALA A 610 -16.58 6.53 -16.42
C ALA A 610 -16.68 5.50 -15.28
N GLY A 611 -17.85 5.34 -14.70
CA GLY A 611 -18.12 4.23 -13.77
C GLY A 611 -17.94 2.88 -14.47
N ILE A 612 -18.55 2.71 -15.65
CA ILE A 612 -18.38 1.55 -16.53
C ILE A 612 -18.00 2.06 -17.92
N GLY A 613 -16.78 1.76 -18.39
CA GLY A 613 -16.35 2.22 -19.71
C GLY A 613 -14.88 2.56 -19.80
N SER A 614 -14.52 3.72 -20.34
CA SER A 614 -13.12 4.10 -20.41
C SER A 614 -12.68 4.98 -19.25
N GLY A 615 -11.40 4.86 -18.89
CA GLY A 615 -10.67 5.85 -18.12
C GLY A 615 -10.46 7.13 -18.95
N ARG A 616 -9.84 8.14 -18.34
CA ARG A 616 -9.42 9.36 -19.03
C ARG A 616 -8.44 9.00 -20.17
N ASP A 617 -8.64 9.64 -21.34
CA ASP A 617 -7.84 9.36 -22.56
C ASP A 617 -7.77 7.86 -22.94
N GLY A 618 -8.64 7.02 -22.36
CA GLY A 618 -8.67 5.57 -22.59
C GLY A 618 -9.65 5.17 -23.69
N GLU A 619 -9.55 3.91 -24.11
CA GLU A 619 -10.47 3.33 -25.10
C GLU A 619 -11.27 2.19 -24.46
N CYS A 620 -12.53 2.05 -24.81
CA CYS A 620 -13.38 0.94 -24.40
C CYS A 620 -14.10 0.35 -25.62
N GLY A 621 -14.19 -0.98 -25.67
CA GLY A 621 -14.97 -1.70 -26.65
C GLY A 621 -16.48 -1.54 -26.42
N LYS A 622 -17.29 -2.49 -26.84
CA LYS A 622 -18.74 -2.45 -26.63
C LYS A 622 -19.10 -2.73 -25.18
N ILE A 623 -20.12 -2.03 -24.69
CA ILE A 623 -20.67 -2.27 -23.36
C ILE A 623 -22.08 -2.87 -23.51
N VAL A 624 -22.31 -4.04 -22.92
CA VAL A 624 -23.60 -4.74 -22.97
C VAL A 624 -24.06 -5.06 -21.55
N LEU A 625 -25.15 -4.45 -21.13
CA LEU A 625 -25.85 -4.78 -19.88
C LEU A 625 -27.12 -5.57 -20.20
N LYS A 626 -27.15 -6.84 -19.78
CA LYS A 626 -28.26 -7.76 -20.05
C LYS A 626 -29.46 -7.49 -19.12
N SER A 627 -30.66 -7.82 -19.57
CA SER A 627 -31.88 -7.71 -18.77
C SER A 627 -31.92 -8.61 -17.53
N THR A 628 -31.03 -9.59 -17.46
CA THR A 628 -30.82 -10.49 -16.31
C THR A 628 -30.03 -9.87 -15.17
N VAL A 629 -29.40 -8.70 -15.35
CA VAL A 629 -28.74 -7.93 -14.29
C VAL A 629 -29.79 -7.55 -13.24
N LYS A 630 -29.41 -7.64 -11.96
CA LYS A 630 -30.30 -7.32 -10.84
C LYS A 630 -30.35 -5.83 -10.59
N GLU A 631 -29.20 -5.18 -10.58
CA GLU A 631 -29.03 -3.78 -10.21
C GLU A 631 -27.68 -3.28 -10.73
N VAL A 632 -27.62 -2.05 -11.24
CA VAL A 632 -26.41 -1.35 -11.64
C VAL A 632 -26.44 0.07 -11.10
N VAL A 633 -25.45 0.43 -10.32
CA VAL A 633 -25.14 1.81 -9.92
C VAL A 633 -23.78 2.15 -10.55
N ALA A 634 -23.78 2.96 -11.58
CA ALA A 634 -22.55 3.43 -12.22
C ALA A 634 -22.40 4.93 -11.93
N ILE A 635 -21.24 5.34 -11.46
CA ILE A 635 -20.96 6.69 -11.01
C ILE A 635 -19.71 7.17 -11.76
N ALA A 636 -19.84 8.21 -12.54
CA ALA A 636 -18.70 8.88 -13.17
C ALA A 636 -17.92 9.69 -12.12
N GLY A 637 -16.65 9.92 -12.37
CA GLY A 637 -15.87 10.88 -11.60
C GLY A 637 -16.27 12.32 -11.84
N ASP A 638 -15.78 13.23 -10.99
CA ASP A 638 -16.28 14.63 -10.87
C ASP A 638 -16.30 15.42 -12.19
N GLU A 639 -15.38 15.17 -13.11
CA GLU A 639 -15.30 15.89 -14.40
C GLU A 639 -15.79 15.06 -15.59
N CYS A 640 -16.33 13.85 -15.38
CA CYS A 640 -16.80 12.97 -16.43
C CYS A 640 -18.33 12.98 -16.53
N GLU A 641 -18.86 13.18 -17.74
CA GLU A 641 -20.32 13.23 -17.98
C GLU A 641 -20.98 11.85 -18.08
N ASN A 642 -20.21 10.78 -18.32
CA ASN A 642 -20.76 9.46 -18.62
C ASN A 642 -20.59 8.49 -17.45
N ASN A 643 -21.67 8.17 -16.77
CA ASN A 643 -21.68 7.06 -15.81
C ASN A 643 -21.35 5.72 -16.50
N ILE A 644 -21.85 5.53 -17.74
CA ILE A 644 -21.58 4.36 -18.59
C ILE A 644 -21.20 4.88 -19.97
N GLY A 645 -19.95 4.63 -20.41
CA GLY A 645 -19.46 5.13 -21.70
C GLY A 645 -18.00 5.59 -21.65
N ALA A 646 -17.70 6.65 -22.38
CA ALA A 646 -16.35 7.21 -22.48
C ALA A 646 -16.03 8.11 -21.28
N GLY A 647 -14.82 8.01 -20.75
CA GLY A 647 -14.21 9.01 -19.87
C GLY A 647 -13.84 10.28 -20.64
N VAL A 648 -13.29 11.27 -19.93
CA VAL A 648 -12.84 12.54 -20.55
C VAL A 648 -11.74 12.25 -21.56
N ASP A 649 -11.87 12.83 -22.73
CA ASP A 649 -10.98 12.65 -23.91
C ASP A 649 -10.81 11.19 -24.36
N GLY A 650 -11.56 10.26 -23.77
CA GLY A 650 -11.57 8.84 -24.12
C GLY A 650 -12.58 8.48 -25.20
N THR A 651 -12.59 7.22 -25.60
CA THR A 651 -13.56 6.66 -26.55
C THR A 651 -14.24 5.42 -26.00
N CYS A 652 -15.44 5.14 -26.49
CA CYS A 652 -16.19 3.95 -26.14
C CYS A 652 -16.97 3.44 -27.37
N GLY A 653 -17.07 2.11 -27.48
CA GLY A 653 -17.91 1.48 -28.48
C GLY A 653 -19.41 1.65 -28.18
N GLU A 654 -20.24 0.85 -28.86
CA GLU A 654 -21.70 0.88 -28.68
C GLU A 654 -22.10 0.47 -27.25
N VAL A 655 -22.93 1.28 -26.59
CA VAL A 655 -23.50 0.98 -25.29
C VAL A 655 -24.93 0.45 -25.45
N THR A 656 -25.14 -0.81 -25.09
CA THR A 656 -26.43 -1.50 -25.15
C THR A 656 -26.92 -1.84 -23.75
N ILE A 657 -28.05 -1.25 -23.32
CA ILE A 657 -28.71 -1.55 -22.05
C ILE A 657 -30.07 -2.16 -22.35
N GLU A 658 -30.23 -3.48 -22.13
CA GLU A 658 -31.46 -4.20 -22.46
C GLU A 658 -32.63 -3.83 -21.55
N ASP A 659 -32.38 -3.51 -20.28
CA ASP A 659 -33.40 -3.06 -19.32
C ASP A 659 -32.90 -1.86 -18.51
N LYS A 660 -33.31 -0.65 -18.90
CA LYS A 660 -32.91 0.59 -18.24
C LYS A 660 -33.45 0.73 -16.82
N THR A 661 -34.49 -0.03 -16.44
CA THR A 661 -35.03 0.03 -15.06
C THR A 661 -34.10 -0.59 -14.02
N LYS A 662 -33.03 -1.26 -14.46
CA LYS A 662 -31.98 -1.82 -13.59
C LYS A 662 -30.88 -0.82 -13.26
N ILE A 663 -30.80 0.29 -13.99
CA ILE A 663 -29.86 1.38 -13.69
C ILE A 663 -30.48 2.24 -12.61
N LEU A 664 -29.81 2.36 -11.48
CA LEU A 664 -30.26 3.18 -10.36
C LEU A 664 -29.37 4.42 -10.26
N ASP A 665 -30.01 5.54 -9.92
CA ASP A 665 -29.29 6.73 -9.47
C ASP A 665 -28.75 6.48 -8.05
N GLU A 666 -27.67 7.13 -7.68
CA GLU A 666 -27.04 7.00 -6.36
C GLU A 666 -27.93 7.57 -5.25
#